data_53ed5f064da383b4cce476a9624322ec
#
_entry.id   53ed5f064da383b4cce476a9624322ec
#
_cell.length_a   1.000
_cell.length_b   1.000
_cell.length_c   1.000
_cell.angle_alpha   90.00
_cell.angle_beta   90.00
_cell.angle_gamma   90.00
#
_symmetry.space_group_name_H-M   'P 1'
#
loop_
_entity.id
_entity.type
_entity.pdbx_description
1 polymer ?
#
loop_
_entity_poly.entity_id
_entity_poly.type
_entity_poly.pdbx_seq_one_letter_code
_entity_poly.pdbx_strand_id
1 'polypeptide(L)'
;MSQQYDAFISYRHAPLDMEMAKKVHTALETYHIPRAVQGKTGKKKMGRVFRDQEELPIGSDLDDNISAALSSSRYLIVICSPRTPESYWVCKEIETFIGMHGREHVLAVLIEGEPDESFPKQLLSDDEGNPVEPLAADVRGATPRERNSRFRTERLRLAAPVIGCTYDDLKQRHRERMIRRTVTIVSAAAAVVAAAGTAFGIYNSGVAARMKQLAEEKTRLADEILAEYKQKQVNQSKFYARESLSLLDAGNREDAVLVAKAALPAEDSDRPYVADAEYALAEALYAYDPGRTLKFDRKLPQDMTVSEIRRSVDRDKLIVTDTGYKVYVYDTNDWSLLASIEPGLKEMNYTVKTVMADADKSGVYVCTENELTKYGYDGKEIWKNDDMASISGSTISPDGSVIALLSTETVTFVDTATGKAISTCANEEAYSFSMSKCLITSDGRVGVCGHYDSEAEHTFLTFYDIAGGSRMGRADVSGGYILDMYLTDGDHIAVLSTNSDFASDKGVTFMGLDLYAADGGTLWSSRVDAHVRYWSTFSTALKSHGYDTAGGHRDEIVLVVEDELFLYDEANGKLFRRLDTRDDCTALTVGLDSPYAYISYTGGNVDAVDCEEGEIYTEPLIATDMSIMDTVFVNSQAVIRPYMSSELYILSYHEATDLVELDPFDTTQVLMGTAPDSSYYVLSPLGDHETLDFFDHTGKKIHTAEFDTSYDLDHGFVDNTYAFAYREGIAFVDPVSGEERETSWSKLGITEYVSDGCFSENGDYAAFWSNHTLYAVDMHEMKVICTAETEKIISGAIISGDGTRLYVYESGEPVYALDTADGSKTELTAEMVPHAESTMRDFMVLSHDGTKFAMFCLDGKVRVTDTADGHVICEMPLTSRLRMFIRFSPDDSCLMLQGDDAKLRIWDLQTQDTVGLIEMEATVLDVLCDDAIGIMAVVIDGAVYLLDQADHGIRARVPDAVTYLKGDRMFLLRCNGRKFYMTAYKDHRKLLEEAAAEFPGAVLDDERRVKYNIE
;
A
#
# COMPACT_ATOMS: atom_id res chain seq x y z
N MET A 1 23.27 -34.29 2.46
CA MET A 1 22.21 -33.28 2.78
C MET A 1 21.03 -33.55 1.86
N SER A 2 19.78 -33.48 2.32
CA SER A 2 18.63 -33.64 1.42
C SER A 2 18.59 -32.44 0.49
N GLN A 3 18.54 -32.65 -0.83
CA GLN A 3 18.40 -31.58 -1.82
C GLN A 3 17.09 -30.81 -1.58
N GLN A 4 17.21 -29.53 -1.31
CA GLN A 4 16.07 -28.65 -0.99
C GLN A 4 15.46 -28.03 -2.25
N TYR A 5 16.26 -27.82 -3.32
CA TYR A 5 15.86 -27.22 -4.57
C TYR A 5 16.11 -28.14 -5.76
N ASP A 6 15.20 -28.13 -6.73
CA ASP A 6 15.40 -28.84 -7.99
C ASP A 6 16.39 -28.11 -8.92
N ALA A 7 16.44 -26.77 -8.83
CA ALA A 7 17.45 -25.96 -9.54
C ALA A 7 17.74 -24.65 -8.83
N PHE A 8 18.92 -24.08 -9.08
CA PHE A 8 19.34 -22.72 -8.74
C PHE A 8 19.48 -21.93 -10.04
N ILE A 9 18.98 -20.69 -10.12
CA ILE A 9 19.11 -19.83 -11.30
C ILE A 9 20.13 -18.75 -11.01
N SER A 10 21.28 -18.84 -11.71
CA SER A 10 22.37 -17.88 -11.68
C SER A 10 22.25 -16.92 -12.86
N TYR A 11 22.28 -15.62 -12.60
CA TYR A 11 22.12 -14.61 -13.61
C TYR A 11 22.74 -13.28 -13.18
N ARG A 12 23.07 -12.43 -14.14
CA ARG A 12 23.51 -11.06 -13.85
C ARG A 12 22.29 -10.16 -13.62
N HIS A 13 22.40 -9.20 -12.70
CA HIS A 13 21.34 -8.24 -12.41
C HIS A 13 21.24 -7.13 -13.49
N ALA A 14 21.10 -7.56 -14.74
CA ALA A 14 20.76 -6.69 -15.87
C ALA A 14 19.31 -6.93 -16.29
N PRO A 15 18.59 -5.91 -16.83
CA PRO A 15 17.14 -6.00 -17.06
C PRO A 15 16.69 -7.24 -17.86
N LEU A 16 17.37 -7.57 -18.96
CA LEU A 16 17.03 -8.71 -19.79
C LEU A 16 17.36 -10.05 -19.10
N ASP A 17 18.48 -10.11 -18.38
CA ASP A 17 18.90 -11.30 -17.64
C ASP A 17 17.93 -11.58 -16.48
N MET A 18 17.49 -10.53 -15.76
CA MET A 18 16.49 -10.61 -14.69
C MET A 18 15.11 -11.05 -15.22
N GLU A 19 14.66 -10.44 -16.32
CA GLU A 19 13.40 -10.82 -16.98
C GLU A 19 13.41 -12.30 -17.36
N MET A 20 14.49 -12.78 -17.97
CA MET A 20 14.59 -14.16 -18.38
C MET A 20 14.74 -15.12 -17.18
N ALA A 21 15.47 -14.75 -16.14
CA ALA A 21 15.56 -15.51 -14.91
C ALA A 21 14.18 -15.68 -14.26
N LYS A 22 13.38 -14.61 -14.18
CA LYS A 22 12.00 -14.66 -13.69
C LYS A 22 11.11 -15.58 -14.56
N LYS A 23 11.23 -15.49 -15.88
CA LYS A 23 10.47 -16.37 -16.81
C LYS A 23 10.85 -17.83 -16.65
N VAL A 24 12.12 -18.14 -16.55
CA VAL A 24 12.61 -19.52 -16.34
C VAL A 24 12.12 -20.05 -15.00
N HIS A 25 12.24 -19.27 -13.93
CA HIS A 25 11.76 -19.60 -12.60
C HIS A 25 10.26 -19.93 -12.62
N THR A 26 9.43 -18.98 -13.09
CA THR A 26 7.97 -19.17 -13.19
C THR A 26 7.61 -20.38 -14.05
N ALA A 27 8.28 -20.55 -15.20
CA ALA A 27 7.98 -21.65 -16.13
C ALA A 27 8.32 -23.02 -15.54
N LEU A 28 9.32 -23.11 -14.68
CA LEU A 28 9.72 -24.37 -14.02
C LEU A 28 8.82 -24.65 -12.81
N GLU A 29 8.58 -23.70 -11.92
CA GLU A 29 7.78 -23.91 -10.72
C GLU A 29 6.30 -24.17 -11.01
N THR A 30 5.78 -23.55 -12.06
CA THR A 30 4.39 -23.79 -12.51
C THR A 30 4.24 -25.01 -13.41
N TYR A 31 5.33 -25.71 -13.73
CA TYR A 31 5.30 -26.80 -14.66
C TYR A 31 4.66 -28.06 -14.06
N HIS A 32 3.50 -28.43 -14.61
CA HIS A 32 2.78 -29.64 -14.23
C HIS A 32 3.27 -30.84 -15.06
N ILE A 33 3.90 -31.78 -14.39
CA ILE A 33 4.46 -32.98 -15.03
C ILE A 33 3.32 -33.83 -15.61
N PRO A 34 3.35 -34.18 -16.89
CA PRO A 34 2.32 -35.02 -17.50
C PRO A 34 2.18 -36.37 -16.80
N ARG A 35 0.94 -36.84 -16.56
CA ARG A 35 0.66 -38.08 -15.81
C ARG A 35 1.48 -39.29 -16.24
N ALA A 36 1.76 -39.41 -17.56
CA ALA A 36 2.55 -40.52 -18.06
C ALA A 36 4.05 -40.42 -17.70
N VAL A 37 4.55 -39.22 -17.45
CA VAL A 37 5.93 -38.98 -17.00
C VAL A 37 6.03 -39.10 -15.49
N GLN A 38 4.92 -38.80 -14.78
CA GLN A 38 4.84 -38.98 -13.32
C GLN A 38 5.12 -40.44 -12.89
N GLY A 39 4.66 -41.42 -13.68
CA GLY A 39 4.95 -42.86 -13.41
C GLY A 39 6.43 -43.20 -13.55
N LYS A 40 7.18 -42.52 -14.41
CA LYS A 40 8.60 -42.75 -14.62
C LYS A 40 9.50 -42.01 -13.61
N THR A 41 9.07 -40.82 -13.20
CA THR A 41 9.91 -39.92 -12.39
C THR A 41 9.47 -39.85 -10.92
N GLY A 42 8.32 -40.38 -10.56
CA GLY A 42 7.76 -40.37 -9.20
C GLY A 42 7.31 -38.97 -8.72
N LYS A 43 7.43 -37.93 -9.55
CA LYS A 43 7.09 -36.54 -9.19
C LYS A 43 5.78 -36.09 -9.88
N LYS A 44 4.88 -35.47 -9.15
CA LYS A 44 3.62 -34.89 -9.69
C LYS A 44 3.81 -33.47 -10.21
N LYS A 45 4.70 -32.70 -9.61
CA LYS A 45 5.09 -31.33 -9.98
C LYS A 45 6.58 -31.13 -9.78
N MET A 46 7.13 -30.11 -10.36
CA MET A 46 8.51 -29.66 -10.12
C MET A 46 8.65 -29.23 -8.65
N GLY A 47 9.82 -29.44 -8.06
CA GLY A 47 10.16 -28.92 -6.75
C GLY A 47 10.51 -27.43 -6.81
N ARG A 48 10.92 -26.86 -5.69
CA ARG A 48 11.28 -25.44 -5.59
C ARG A 48 12.53 -25.16 -6.44
N VAL A 49 12.52 -23.98 -7.08
CA VAL A 49 13.63 -23.45 -7.84
C VAL A 49 14.11 -22.18 -7.14
N PHE A 50 15.39 -22.15 -6.77
CA PHE A 50 15.97 -20.99 -6.08
C PHE A 50 16.32 -19.88 -7.08
N ARG A 51 16.00 -18.64 -6.70
CA ARG A 51 16.43 -17.42 -7.40
C ARG A 51 16.79 -16.36 -6.37
N ASP A 52 17.97 -15.75 -6.47
CA ASP A 52 18.63 -14.98 -5.42
C ASP A 52 17.85 -13.80 -4.83
N GLN A 53 16.97 -13.13 -5.59
CA GLN A 53 16.22 -11.98 -5.12
C GLN A 53 14.97 -12.28 -4.25
N GLU A 54 14.46 -13.49 -4.28
CA GLU A 54 13.18 -13.81 -3.63
C GLU A 54 13.30 -14.66 -2.35
N GLU A 55 14.46 -15.24 -2.06
CA GLU A 55 14.59 -16.22 -0.97
C GLU A 55 15.69 -15.93 0.07
N LEU A 56 16.39 -14.80 -0.05
CA LEU A 56 17.45 -14.45 0.92
C LEU A 56 16.90 -13.62 2.08
N PRO A 57 17.09 -14.04 3.34
CA PRO A 57 16.71 -13.24 4.49
C PRO A 57 17.60 -12.00 4.63
N ILE A 58 16.98 -10.87 4.96
CA ILE A 58 17.66 -9.59 5.19
C ILE A 58 18.60 -9.71 6.39
N GLY A 59 19.89 -9.41 6.19
CA GLY A 59 20.86 -9.28 7.30
C GLY A 59 21.79 -10.48 7.54
N SER A 60 21.87 -11.47 6.63
CA SER A 60 22.79 -12.60 6.71
C SER A 60 23.98 -12.45 5.74
N ASP A 61 25.08 -13.13 6.04
CA ASP A 61 26.26 -13.12 5.18
C ASP A 61 25.93 -13.74 3.81
N LEU A 62 26.06 -12.94 2.75
CA LEU A 62 25.57 -13.27 1.41
C LEU A 62 26.27 -14.49 0.82
N ASP A 63 27.57 -14.62 1.06
CA ASP A 63 28.40 -15.71 0.54
C ASP A 63 28.02 -17.07 1.13
N ASP A 64 27.72 -17.15 2.42
CA ASP A 64 27.36 -18.39 3.09
C ASP A 64 25.99 -18.91 2.65
N ASN A 65 25.03 -18.01 2.43
CA ASN A 65 23.67 -18.38 2.01
C ASN A 65 23.62 -18.85 0.54
N ILE A 66 24.31 -18.16 -0.35
CA ILE A 66 24.43 -18.58 -1.75
C ILE A 66 25.12 -19.94 -1.84
N SER A 67 26.21 -20.16 -1.10
CA SER A 67 26.91 -21.42 -1.05
C SER A 67 26.05 -22.57 -0.52
N ALA A 68 25.21 -22.29 0.51
CA ALA A 68 24.25 -23.25 1.04
C ALA A 68 23.13 -23.56 0.02
N ALA A 69 22.63 -22.58 -0.70
CA ALA A 69 21.64 -22.78 -1.74
C ALA A 69 22.19 -23.56 -2.93
N LEU A 70 23.40 -23.25 -3.38
CA LEU A 70 24.10 -24.01 -4.43
C LEU A 70 24.32 -25.48 -4.02
N SER A 71 24.78 -25.71 -2.80
CA SER A 71 25.03 -27.09 -2.29
C SER A 71 23.75 -27.91 -2.14
N SER A 72 22.61 -27.27 -1.92
CA SER A 72 21.28 -27.90 -1.75
C SER A 72 20.46 -27.99 -3.05
N SER A 73 20.98 -27.48 -4.15
CA SER A 73 20.34 -27.48 -5.47
C SER A 73 20.84 -28.64 -6.33
N ARG A 74 19.90 -29.24 -7.11
CA ARG A 74 20.26 -30.38 -7.98
C ARG A 74 20.84 -29.97 -9.33
N TYR A 75 20.35 -28.84 -9.87
CA TYR A 75 20.83 -28.26 -11.12
C TYR A 75 21.18 -26.80 -10.92
N LEU A 76 22.15 -26.30 -11.69
CA LEU A 76 22.41 -24.90 -11.86
C LEU A 76 21.90 -24.47 -13.24
N ILE A 77 21.05 -23.45 -13.33
CA ILE A 77 20.62 -22.85 -14.59
C ILE A 77 21.27 -21.48 -14.71
N VAL A 78 22.10 -21.31 -15.72
CA VAL A 78 22.86 -20.07 -15.96
C VAL A 78 22.22 -19.30 -17.11
N ILE A 79 21.82 -18.06 -16.86
CA ILE A 79 21.36 -17.14 -17.90
C ILE A 79 22.60 -16.48 -18.54
N CYS A 80 22.80 -16.72 -19.83
CA CYS A 80 24.00 -16.33 -20.55
C CYS A 80 23.73 -15.20 -21.55
N SER A 81 24.48 -14.13 -21.43
CA SER A 81 24.53 -12.97 -22.32
C SER A 81 26.01 -12.53 -22.48
N PRO A 82 26.39 -11.65 -23.41
CA PRO A 82 27.78 -11.17 -23.55
C PRO A 82 28.36 -10.53 -22.28
N ARG A 83 27.48 -10.11 -21.38
CA ARG A 83 27.86 -9.54 -20.07
C ARG A 83 28.10 -10.60 -18.98
N THR A 84 27.67 -11.85 -19.18
CA THR A 84 27.76 -12.92 -18.18
C THR A 84 29.21 -13.31 -17.87
N PRO A 85 30.12 -13.43 -18.85
CA PRO A 85 31.54 -13.72 -18.57
C PRO A 85 32.27 -12.66 -17.74
N GLU A 86 31.78 -11.43 -17.73
CA GLU A 86 32.32 -10.31 -16.94
C GLU A 86 31.83 -10.31 -15.48
N SER A 87 30.80 -11.10 -15.17
CA SER A 87 30.23 -11.17 -13.84
C SER A 87 31.07 -12.09 -12.94
N TYR A 88 31.81 -11.50 -12.04
CA TYR A 88 32.59 -12.24 -11.04
C TYR A 88 31.74 -13.25 -10.25
N TRP A 89 30.54 -12.81 -9.81
CA TRP A 89 29.66 -13.65 -8.99
C TRP A 89 29.09 -14.83 -9.76
N VAL A 90 28.57 -14.63 -10.97
CA VAL A 90 28.05 -15.73 -11.80
C VAL A 90 29.15 -16.73 -12.12
N CYS A 91 30.34 -16.27 -12.47
CA CYS A 91 31.49 -17.15 -12.73
C CYS A 91 31.87 -17.94 -11.49
N LYS A 92 31.86 -17.32 -10.31
CA LYS A 92 32.17 -17.97 -9.01
C LYS A 92 31.10 -19.01 -8.64
N GLU A 93 29.81 -18.70 -8.86
CA GLU A 93 28.70 -19.63 -8.64
C GLU A 93 28.81 -20.86 -9.52
N ILE A 94 29.14 -20.69 -10.81
CA ILE A 94 29.35 -21.80 -11.76
C ILE A 94 30.53 -22.69 -11.31
N GLU A 95 31.65 -22.08 -10.99
CA GLU A 95 32.83 -22.80 -10.54
C GLU A 95 32.56 -23.58 -9.25
N THR A 96 31.93 -22.93 -8.28
CA THR A 96 31.58 -23.55 -7.00
C THR A 96 30.57 -24.68 -7.22
N PHE A 97 29.57 -24.51 -8.07
CA PHE A 97 28.58 -25.55 -8.33
C PHE A 97 29.15 -26.73 -9.09
N ILE A 98 30.02 -26.51 -10.10
CA ILE A 98 30.71 -27.58 -10.82
C ILE A 98 31.57 -28.37 -9.87
N GLY A 99 32.31 -27.73 -8.95
CA GLY A 99 33.11 -28.39 -7.93
C GLY A 99 32.31 -29.26 -6.96
N MET A 100 31.02 -28.92 -6.71
CA MET A 100 30.13 -29.63 -5.77
C MET A 100 29.33 -30.76 -6.44
N HIS A 101 28.81 -30.52 -7.65
CA HIS A 101 27.79 -31.37 -8.28
C HIS A 101 28.17 -31.94 -9.64
N GLY A 102 29.27 -31.46 -10.23
CA GLY A 102 29.68 -31.84 -11.58
C GLY A 102 29.05 -30.98 -12.67
N ARG A 103 29.72 -30.90 -13.78
CA ARG A 103 29.36 -30.09 -14.96
C ARG A 103 28.05 -30.53 -15.61
N GLU A 104 27.72 -31.80 -15.57
CA GLU A 104 26.51 -32.38 -16.16
C GLU A 104 25.21 -31.89 -15.51
N HIS A 105 25.35 -31.24 -14.38
CA HIS A 105 24.22 -30.62 -13.66
C HIS A 105 24.05 -29.10 -13.94
N VAL A 106 24.87 -28.54 -14.88
CA VAL A 106 24.76 -27.13 -15.28
C VAL A 106 24.03 -27.04 -16.61
N LEU A 107 22.97 -26.22 -16.65
CA LEU A 107 22.13 -25.94 -17.80
C LEU A 107 22.28 -24.49 -18.20
N ALA A 108 22.65 -24.21 -19.44
CA ALA A 108 22.80 -22.86 -19.96
C ALA A 108 21.55 -22.39 -20.71
N VAL A 109 21.21 -21.11 -20.57
CA VAL A 109 20.16 -20.45 -21.33
C VAL A 109 20.76 -19.23 -22.00
N LEU A 110 20.91 -19.28 -23.33
CA LEU A 110 21.48 -18.20 -24.11
C LEU A 110 20.40 -17.20 -24.51
N ILE A 111 20.52 -15.97 -24.01
CA ILE A 111 19.50 -14.94 -24.20
C ILE A 111 19.90 -13.83 -25.18
N GLU A 112 21.20 -13.57 -25.32
CA GLU A 112 21.77 -12.53 -26.16
C GLU A 112 23.21 -12.90 -26.53
N GLY A 113 23.72 -12.37 -27.66
CA GLY A 113 25.09 -12.58 -28.14
C GLY A 113 25.36 -13.93 -28.77
N GLU A 114 26.58 -14.16 -29.20
CA GLU A 114 27.03 -15.47 -29.68
C GLU A 114 27.59 -16.33 -28.55
N PRO A 115 27.58 -17.67 -28.68
CA PRO A 115 28.09 -18.59 -27.64
C PRO A 115 29.47 -18.23 -27.12
N ASP A 116 30.40 -17.94 -28.02
CA ASP A 116 31.80 -17.68 -27.68
C ASP A 116 32.02 -16.42 -26.81
N GLU A 117 31.14 -15.45 -26.93
CA GLU A 117 31.17 -14.21 -26.16
C GLU A 117 30.24 -14.22 -24.91
N SER A 118 29.25 -15.11 -24.91
CA SER A 118 28.21 -15.11 -23.89
C SER A 118 28.37 -16.16 -22.81
N PHE A 119 29.16 -17.23 -23.09
CA PHE A 119 29.39 -18.22 -22.08
C PHE A 119 30.64 -17.93 -21.26
N PRO A 120 30.55 -18.02 -19.92
CA PRO A 120 31.71 -17.99 -19.05
C PRO A 120 32.72 -19.11 -19.39
N LYS A 121 33.99 -18.82 -19.21
CA LYS A 121 35.11 -19.80 -19.48
C LYS A 121 34.90 -21.13 -18.78
N GLN A 122 34.30 -21.13 -17.62
CA GLN A 122 33.95 -22.30 -16.83
C GLN A 122 33.00 -23.27 -17.57
N LEU A 123 32.23 -22.80 -18.54
CA LEU A 123 31.34 -23.62 -19.37
C LEU A 123 31.98 -24.06 -20.69
N LEU A 124 33.02 -23.36 -21.17
CA LEU A 124 33.64 -23.57 -22.48
C LEU A 124 34.82 -24.56 -22.45
N SER A 125 35.32 -24.98 -21.27
CA SER A 125 36.39 -25.92 -21.14
C SER A 125 36.07 -26.99 -20.09
N ASP A 126 36.50 -28.26 -20.32
CA ASP A 126 36.38 -29.31 -19.33
C ASP A 126 37.45 -29.18 -18.21
N ASP A 127 37.46 -30.11 -17.26
CA ASP A 127 38.39 -30.12 -16.14
C ASP A 127 39.84 -30.38 -16.58
N GLU A 128 40.02 -30.88 -17.81
CA GLU A 128 41.32 -31.15 -18.43
C GLU A 128 41.77 -29.99 -19.35
N GLY A 129 40.94 -28.94 -19.49
CA GLY A 129 41.22 -27.75 -20.29
C GLY A 129 40.89 -27.90 -21.79
N ASN A 130 40.24 -29.00 -22.20
CA ASN A 130 39.80 -29.16 -23.58
C ASN A 130 38.53 -28.30 -23.84
N PRO A 131 38.39 -27.73 -25.06
CA PRO A 131 37.20 -26.95 -25.41
C PRO A 131 35.97 -27.85 -25.48
N VAL A 132 34.90 -27.42 -24.77
CA VAL A 132 33.58 -28.07 -24.76
C VAL A 132 32.56 -27.08 -25.24
N GLU A 133 31.69 -27.48 -26.14
CA GLU A 133 30.56 -26.70 -26.57
C GLU A 133 29.35 -27.06 -25.71
N PRO A 134 28.90 -26.16 -24.77
CA PRO A 134 27.76 -26.47 -23.90
C PRO A 134 26.45 -26.44 -24.69
N LEU A 135 25.62 -27.44 -24.49
CA LEU A 135 24.27 -27.49 -25.04
C LEU A 135 23.40 -26.51 -24.25
N ALA A 136 23.06 -25.37 -24.86
CA ALA A 136 22.24 -24.36 -24.26
C ALA A 136 20.80 -24.32 -24.82
N ALA A 137 19.88 -23.90 -23.99
CA ALA A 137 18.55 -23.48 -24.45
C ALA A 137 18.68 -22.10 -25.13
N ASP A 138 18.59 -22.05 -26.46
CA ASP A 138 18.74 -20.81 -27.23
C ASP A 138 17.40 -20.07 -27.31
N VAL A 139 17.29 -18.98 -26.60
CA VAL A 139 16.10 -18.11 -26.54
C VAL A 139 16.35 -16.74 -27.15
N ARG A 140 17.44 -16.55 -27.87
CA ARG A 140 17.77 -15.29 -28.56
C ARG A 140 16.69 -14.88 -29.56
N GLY A 141 16.47 -13.59 -29.70
CA GLY A 141 15.54 -13.03 -30.71
C GLY A 141 15.63 -11.52 -30.76
N ALA A 142 15.46 -10.95 -31.93
CA ALA A 142 15.51 -9.50 -32.15
C ALA A 142 14.35 -8.76 -31.45
N THR A 143 13.23 -9.46 -31.25
CA THR A 143 12.05 -8.91 -30.60
C THR A 143 11.64 -9.74 -29.36
N PRO A 144 10.94 -9.14 -28.38
CA PRO A 144 10.38 -9.87 -27.24
C PRO A 144 9.46 -11.04 -27.68
N ARG A 145 8.73 -10.88 -28.78
CA ARG A 145 7.86 -11.91 -29.35
C ARG A 145 8.62 -13.12 -29.85
N GLU A 146 9.74 -12.91 -30.52
CA GLU A 146 10.62 -14.00 -30.96
C GLU A 146 11.26 -14.73 -29.79
N ARG A 147 11.78 -13.98 -28.80
CA ARG A 147 12.33 -14.56 -27.58
C ARG A 147 11.31 -15.42 -26.84
N ASN A 148 10.07 -14.92 -26.69
CA ASN A 148 9.00 -15.68 -26.03
C ASN A 148 8.60 -16.93 -26.85
N SER A 149 8.57 -16.84 -28.17
CA SER A 149 8.29 -17.99 -29.04
C SER A 149 9.34 -19.07 -28.91
N ARG A 150 10.63 -18.70 -28.91
CA ARG A 150 11.74 -19.65 -28.73
C ARG A 150 11.71 -20.23 -27.31
N PHE A 151 11.50 -19.39 -26.30
CA PHE A 151 11.38 -19.84 -24.91
C PHE A 151 10.26 -20.86 -24.71
N ARG A 152 9.11 -20.70 -25.35
CA ARG A 152 8.03 -21.71 -25.30
C ARG A 152 8.46 -23.09 -25.79
N THR A 153 9.41 -23.15 -26.69
CA THR A 153 9.96 -24.43 -27.20
C THR A 153 11.06 -24.94 -26.29
N GLU A 154 12.01 -24.06 -25.94
CA GLU A 154 13.21 -24.41 -25.19
C GLU A 154 12.94 -24.72 -23.71
N ARG A 155 11.86 -24.19 -23.12
CA ARG A 155 11.47 -24.52 -21.74
C ARG A 155 11.26 -26.01 -21.48
N LEU A 156 10.86 -26.78 -22.51
CA LEU A 156 10.71 -28.23 -22.37
C LEU A 156 12.08 -28.93 -22.35
N ARG A 157 13.08 -28.37 -23.03
CA ARG A 157 14.45 -28.87 -23.00
C ARG A 157 15.11 -28.59 -21.65
N LEU A 158 14.78 -27.45 -21.03
CA LEU A 158 15.22 -27.12 -19.66
C LEU A 158 14.51 -27.98 -18.60
N ALA A 159 13.21 -28.19 -18.76
CA ALA A 159 12.44 -28.97 -17.80
C ALA A 159 12.79 -30.46 -17.80
N ALA A 160 13.14 -31.03 -18.95
CA ALA A 160 13.38 -32.46 -19.11
C ALA A 160 14.50 -33.02 -18.18
N PRO A 161 15.71 -32.45 -18.14
CA PRO A 161 16.74 -32.93 -17.23
C PRO A 161 16.38 -32.70 -15.77
N VAL A 162 15.76 -31.54 -15.43
CA VAL A 162 15.37 -31.21 -14.05
C VAL A 162 14.28 -32.19 -13.54
N ILE A 163 13.38 -32.62 -14.41
CA ILE A 163 12.35 -33.64 -14.10
C ILE A 163 12.95 -35.03 -14.06
N GLY A 164 14.03 -35.30 -14.81
CA GLY A 164 14.66 -36.62 -14.98
C GLY A 164 13.98 -37.47 -16.05
N CYS A 165 13.60 -36.85 -17.18
CA CYS A 165 13.01 -37.54 -18.34
C CYS A 165 13.62 -37.03 -19.64
N THR A 166 13.32 -37.71 -20.77
CA THR A 166 13.81 -37.27 -22.06
C THR A 166 12.97 -36.13 -22.62
N TYR A 167 13.57 -35.25 -23.42
CA TYR A 167 12.85 -34.18 -24.12
C TYR A 167 11.68 -34.71 -24.96
N ASP A 168 11.85 -35.87 -25.61
CA ASP A 168 10.84 -36.49 -26.43
C ASP A 168 9.61 -36.97 -25.62
N ASP A 169 9.84 -37.41 -24.38
CA ASP A 169 8.74 -37.77 -23.49
C ASP A 169 7.80 -36.55 -23.21
N LEU A 170 8.37 -35.36 -23.18
CA LEU A 170 7.59 -34.10 -22.96
C LEU A 170 7.00 -33.57 -24.28
N LYS A 171 7.73 -33.58 -25.38
CA LYS A 171 7.35 -33.00 -26.67
C LYS A 171 6.21 -33.73 -27.36
N GLN A 172 6.29 -35.07 -27.49
CA GLN A 172 5.25 -35.86 -28.15
C GLN A 172 3.90 -35.72 -27.46
N ARG A 173 3.86 -35.67 -26.14
CA ARG A 173 2.65 -35.58 -25.35
C ARG A 173 2.06 -34.19 -25.31
N HIS A 174 2.88 -33.14 -25.45
CA HIS A 174 2.38 -31.79 -25.62
C HIS A 174 1.67 -31.63 -26.97
N ARG A 175 2.19 -32.24 -28.03
CA ARG A 175 1.56 -32.25 -29.35
C ARG A 175 0.26 -33.06 -29.37
N GLU A 176 0.22 -34.20 -28.67
CA GLU A 176 -1.01 -35.00 -28.55
C GLU A 176 -2.14 -34.24 -27.80
N ARG A 177 -1.82 -33.44 -26.76
CA ARG A 177 -2.80 -32.60 -26.08
C ARG A 177 -3.40 -31.53 -27.01
N MET A 178 -2.54 -30.87 -27.79
CA MET A 178 -2.98 -29.85 -28.77
C MET A 178 -3.88 -30.47 -29.84
N ILE A 179 -3.49 -31.59 -30.42
CA ILE A 179 -4.25 -32.28 -31.47
C ILE A 179 -5.61 -32.76 -30.90
N ARG A 180 -5.65 -33.35 -29.69
CA ARG A 180 -6.92 -33.78 -29.08
C ARG A 180 -7.87 -32.59 -28.83
N ARG A 181 -7.36 -31.45 -28.36
CA ARG A 181 -8.17 -30.24 -28.19
C ARG A 181 -8.75 -29.71 -29.51
N THR A 182 -7.95 -29.64 -30.56
CA THR A 182 -8.38 -29.16 -31.88
C THR A 182 -9.38 -30.11 -32.52
N VAL A 183 -9.17 -31.43 -32.43
CA VAL A 183 -10.07 -32.45 -32.97
C VAL A 183 -11.41 -32.45 -32.22
N THR A 184 -11.43 -32.22 -30.91
CA THR A 184 -12.67 -32.19 -30.12
C THR A 184 -13.54 -31.00 -30.47
N ILE A 185 -12.94 -29.83 -30.71
CA ILE A 185 -13.66 -28.60 -31.10
C ILE A 185 -14.22 -28.72 -32.53
N VAL A 186 -13.45 -29.25 -33.45
CA VAL A 186 -13.88 -29.42 -34.85
C VAL A 186 -14.96 -30.54 -34.98
N SER A 187 -14.83 -31.60 -34.17
CA SER A 187 -15.82 -32.69 -34.13
C SER A 187 -17.15 -32.25 -33.52
N ALA A 188 -17.16 -31.35 -32.55
CA ALA A 188 -18.37 -30.80 -31.97
C ALA A 188 -19.13 -29.90 -32.98
N ALA A 189 -18.42 -29.07 -33.74
CA ALA A 189 -19.02 -28.24 -34.78
C ALA A 189 -19.59 -29.08 -35.97
N ALA A 190 -18.90 -30.14 -36.38
CA ALA A 190 -19.37 -31.03 -37.42
C ALA A 190 -20.61 -31.86 -37.02
N ALA A 191 -20.70 -32.20 -35.71
CA ALA A 191 -21.83 -32.96 -35.19
C ALA A 191 -23.15 -32.15 -35.17
N VAL A 192 -23.05 -30.82 -34.97
CA VAL A 192 -24.24 -29.94 -35.04
C VAL A 192 -24.80 -29.79 -36.44
N VAL A 193 -23.94 -29.78 -37.46
CA VAL A 193 -24.34 -29.71 -38.86
C VAL A 193 -24.93 -31.05 -39.36
N ALA A 194 -24.43 -32.18 -38.88
CA ALA A 194 -24.95 -33.50 -39.23
C ALA A 194 -26.32 -33.80 -38.58
N ALA A 195 -26.60 -33.23 -37.41
CA ALA A 195 -27.89 -33.44 -36.71
C ALA A 195 -29.08 -32.73 -37.35
N ALA A 196 -28.86 -31.72 -38.17
CA ALA A 196 -29.90 -31.00 -38.90
C ALA A 196 -30.32 -31.68 -40.21
N GLY A 197 -29.56 -32.68 -40.69
CA GLY A 197 -29.75 -33.32 -42.02
C GLY A 197 -30.48 -34.66 -42.04
N THR A 198 -30.77 -35.27 -40.90
CA THR A 198 -31.35 -36.61 -40.88
C THR A 198 -32.63 -36.74 -40.07
N ALA A 199 -33.49 -35.74 -40.11
CA ALA A 199 -34.83 -35.78 -39.54
C ALA A 199 -35.85 -36.32 -40.50
N PHE A 200 -35.50 -37.33 -41.31
CA PHE A 200 -36.49 -38.02 -42.10
C PHE A 200 -36.18 -39.52 -42.19
N GLY A 201 -36.94 -40.28 -41.58
CA GLY A 201 -37.07 -41.70 -41.98
C GLY A 201 -36.80 -42.74 -40.89
N ILE A 202 -37.84 -43.13 -40.22
CA ILE A 202 -38.22 -44.53 -39.97
C ILE A 202 -37.51 -45.35 -38.87
N TYR A 203 -38.28 -45.59 -37.82
CA TYR A 203 -38.41 -46.83 -37.06
C TYR A 203 -37.20 -47.47 -36.38
N ASN A 204 -37.12 -47.21 -35.08
CA ASN A 204 -37.15 -48.28 -34.10
C ASN A 204 -36.98 -47.63 -32.69
N SER A 205 -37.86 -48.03 -31.76
CA SER A 205 -37.85 -47.53 -30.35
C SER A 205 -36.50 -47.69 -29.62
N GLY A 206 -35.68 -48.66 -30.09
CA GLY A 206 -34.32 -48.85 -29.53
C GLY A 206 -33.27 -47.86 -30.04
N VAL A 207 -33.47 -47.28 -31.21
CA VAL A 207 -32.58 -46.26 -31.81
C VAL A 207 -32.88 -44.90 -31.20
N ALA A 208 -34.15 -44.59 -30.92
CA ALA A 208 -34.54 -43.36 -30.25
C ALA A 208 -34.03 -43.28 -28.76
N ALA A 209 -34.04 -44.39 -28.06
CA ALA A 209 -33.47 -44.46 -26.70
C ALA A 209 -31.93 -44.29 -26.71
N ARG A 210 -31.25 -44.91 -27.69
CA ARG A 210 -29.79 -44.74 -27.87
C ARG A 210 -29.41 -43.34 -28.34
N MET A 211 -30.20 -42.72 -29.19
CA MET A 211 -29.99 -41.34 -29.66
C MET A 211 -30.25 -40.35 -28.52
N LYS A 212 -31.25 -40.61 -27.66
CA LYS A 212 -31.49 -39.79 -26.45
C LYS A 212 -30.35 -39.92 -25.45
N GLN A 213 -29.87 -41.13 -25.18
CA GLN A 213 -28.69 -41.32 -24.32
C GLN A 213 -27.44 -40.66 -24.92
N LEU A 214 -27.21 -40.76 -26.22
CA LEU A 214 -26.09 -40.11 -26.91
C LEU A 214 -26.23 -38.59 -26.92
N ALA A 215 -27.45 -38.05 -27.02
CA ALA A 215 -27.71 -36.61 -26.90
C ALA A 215 -27.47 -36.10 -25.46
N GLU A 216 -27.96 -36.83 -24.46
CA GLU A 216 -27.72 -36.52 -23.05
C GLU A 216 -26.22 -36.59 -22.71
N GLU A 217 -25.50 -37.61 -23.21
CA GLU A 217 -24.07 -37.74 -23.03
C GLU A 217 -23.29 -36.63 -23.73
N LYS A 218 -23.69 -36.20 -24.93
CA LYS A 218 -23.10 -35.07 -25.64
C LYS A 218 -23.39 -33.73 -24.97
N THR A 219 -24.58 -33.53 -24.43
CA THR A 219 -24.93 -32.32 -23.68
C THR A 219 -24.09 -32.26 -22.41
N ARG A 220 -24.00 -33.38 -21.68
CA ARG A 220 -23.14 -33.44 -20.48
C ARG A 220 -21.68 -33.16 -20.81
N LEU A 221 -21.14 -33.71 -21.91
CA LEU A 221 -19.76 -33.46 -22.34
C LEU A 221 -19.54 -32.01 -22.75
N ALA A 222 -20.54 -31.41 -23.44
CA ALA A 222 -20.50 -30.00 -23.80
C ALA A 222 -20.51 -29.09 -22.56
N ASP A 223 -21.35 -29.42 -21.59
CA ASP A 223 -21.43 -28.70 -20.32
C ASP A 223 -20.13 -28.84 -19.51
N GLU A 224 -19.54 -30.05 -19.47
CA GLU A 224 -18.24 -30.29 -18.83
C GLU A 224 -17.11 -29.47 -19.51
N ILE A 225 -17.06 -29.42 -20.85
CA ILE A 225 -16.09 -28.63 -21.60
C ILE A 225 -16.30 -27.13 -21.39
N LEU A 226 -17.56 -26.68 -21.37
CA LEU A 226 -17.88 -25.28 -21.12
C LEU A 226 -17.50 -24.87 -19.67
N ALA A 227 -17.77 -25.74 -18.70
CA ALA A 227 -17.37 -25.53 -17.31
C ALA A 227 -15.84 -25.47 -17.16
N GLU A 228 -15.11 -26.40 -17.82
CA GLU A 228 -13.63 -26.39 -17.81
C GLU A 228 -13.07 -25.14 -18.50
N TYR A 229 -13.68 -24.67 -19.57
CA TYR A 229 -13.31 -23.43 -20.26
C TYR A 229 -13.55 -22.20 -19.39
N LYS A 230 -14.73 -22.10 -18.76
CA LYS A 230 -15.05 -21.02 -17.83
C LYS A 230 -14.08 -21.01 -16.62
N GLN A 231 -13.79 -22.19 -16.07
CA GLN A 231 -12.84 -22.31 -14.97
C GLN A 231 -11.42 -21.86 -15.37
N LYS A 232 -11.02 -22.15 -16.62
CA LYS A 232 -9.75 -21.64 -17.16
C LYS A 232 -9.74 -20.12 -17.23
N GLN A 233 -10.85 -19.50 -17.69
CA GLN A 233 -10.97 -18.05 -17.77
C GLN A 233 -10.94 -17.41 -16.36
N VAL A 234 -11.63 -18.00 -15.39
CA VAL A 234 -11.56 -17.56 -13.97
C VAL A 234 -10.11 -17.59 -13.46
N ASN A 235 -9.42 -18.70 -13.65
CA ASN A 235 -8.02 -18.82 -13.22
C ASN A 235 -7.08 -17.82 -13.93
N GLN A 236 -7.39 -17.50 -15.19
CA GLN A 236 -6.66 -16.50 -15.94
C GLN A 236 -6.94 -15.09 -15.43
N SER A 237 -8.19 -14.76 -15.10
CA SER A 237 -8.56 -13.47 -14.51
C SER A 237 -7.92 -13.28 -13.13
N LYS A 238 -7.92 -14.31 -12.27
CA LYS A 238 -7.20 -14.28 -10.99
C LYS A 238 -5.69 -14.10 -11.16
N PHE A 239 -5.11 -14.67 -12.19
CA PHE A 239 -3.70 -14.45 -12.52
C PHE A 239 -3.44 -13.00 -12.93
N TYR A 240 -4.27 -12.41 -13.79
CA TYR A 240 -4.13 -11.01 -14.22
C TYR A 240 -4.38 -10.05 -13.06
N ALA A 241 -5.33 -10.33 -12.18
CA ALA A 241 -5.56 -9.53 -10.98
C ALA A 241 -4.29 -9.46 -10.10
N ARG A 242 -3.66 -10.60 -9.83
CA ARG A 242 -2.40 -10.65 -9.06
C ARG A 242 -1.23 -9.97 -9.78
N GLU A 243 -1.15 -10.12 -11.10
CA GLU A 243 -0.13 -9.43 -11.90
C GLU A 243 -0.34 -7.92 -11.87
N SER A 244 -1.61 -7.45 -11.92
CA SER A 244 -1.95 -6.03 -11.77
C SER A 244 -1.48 -5.48 -10.43
N LEU A 245 -1.81 -6.14 -9.31
CA LEU A 245 -1.35 -5.71 -7.98
C LEU A 245 0.18 -5.71 -7.89
N SER A 246 0.84 -6.73 -8.44
CA SER A 246 2.32 -6.77 -8.50
C SER A 246 2.92 -5.66 -9.35
N LEU A 247 2.23 -5.21 -10.40
CA LEU A 247 2.64 -4.08 -11.22
C LEU A 247 2.44 -2.75 -10.48
N LEU A 248 1.37 -2.63 -9.72
CA LEU A 248 1.12 -1.47 -8.86
C LEU A 248 2.22 -1.35 -7.80
N ASP A 249 2.54 -2.43 -7.10
CA ASP A 249 3.64 -2.48 -6.13
C ASP A 249 5.01 -2.18 -6.76
N ALA A 250 5.19 -2.58 -8.03
CA ALA A 250 6.39 -2.27 -8.80
C ALA A 250 6.41 -0.84 -9.35
N GLY A 251 5.35 -0.04 -9.14
CA GLY A 251 5.23 1.32 -9.63
C GLY A 251 4.95 1.42 -11.12
N ASN A 252 4.20 0.50 -11.66
CA ASN A 252 3.75 0.52 -13.05
C ASN A 252 2.22 0.64 -13.10
N ARG A 253 1.69 1.73 -12.55
CA ARG A 253 0.26 1.95 -12.35
C ARG A 253 -0.57 1.85 -13.64
N GLU A 254 -0.11 2.49 -14.73
CA GLU A 254 -0.79 2.40 -16.04
C GLU A 254 -0.91 0.95 -16.51
N ASP A 255 0.19 0.20 -16.48
CA ASP A 255 0.19 -1.21 -16.85
C ASP A 255 -0.69 -2.05 -15.88
N ALA A 256 -0.71 -1.71 -14.58
CA ALA A 256 -1.57 -2.35 -13.59
C ALA A 256 -3.06 -2.19 -13.95
N VAL A 257 -3.48 -0.96 -14.24
CA VAL A 257 -4.86 -0.68 -14.70
C VAL A 257 -5.20 -1.46 -15.97
N LEU A 258 -4.31 -1.47 -16.96
CA LEU A 258 -4.54 -2.17 -18.22
C LEU A 258 -4.66 -3.69 -18.05
N VAL A 259 -3.84 -4.28 -17.19
CA VAL A 259 -3.87 -5.71 -16.89
C VAL A 259 -5.11 -6.08 -16.08
N ALA A 260 -5.52 -5.24 -15.11
CA ALA A 260 -6.77 -5.43 -14.36
C ALA A 260 -8.00 -5.36 -15.27
N LYS A 261 -8.04 -4.38 -16.18
CA LYS A 261 -9.11 -4.29 -17.22
C LYS A 261 -9.21 -5.56 -18.06
N ALA A 262 -8.09 -6.17 -18.44
CA ALA A 262 -8.08 -7.41 -19.22
C ALA A 262 -8.57 -8.63 -18.42
N ALA A 263 -8.59 -8.56 -17.10
CA ALA A 263 -9.11 -9.58 -16.21
C ALA A 263 -10.64 -9.56 -16.06
N LEU A 264 -11.26 -8.40 -16.32
CA LEU A 264 -12.70 -8.18 -16.17
C LEU A 264 -13.47 -8.51 -17.46
N PRO A 265 -14.78 -8.84 -17.38
CA PRO A 265 -15.60 -9.03 -18.56
C PRO A 265 -15.82 -7.72 -19.32
N ALA A 266 -15.53 -7.70 -20.62
CA ALA A 266 -15.96 -6.63 -21.53
C ALA A 266 -17.45 -6.78 -21.85
N GLU A 267 -18.12 -5.70 -22.31
CA GLU A 267 -19.57 -5.70 -22.59
C GLU A 267 -20.05 -6.85 -23.48
N ASP A 268 -19.22 -7.29 -24.46
CA ASP A 268 -19.56 -8.35 -25.41
C ASP A 268 -18.80 -9.67 -25.14
N SER A 269 -18.24 -9.89 -23.97
CA SER A 269 -17.39 -11.05 -23.68
C SER A 269 -18.11 -12.06 -22.78
N ASP A 270 -17.92 -13.35 -23.07
CA ASP A 270 -18.38 -14.47 -22.22
C ASP A 270 -17.44 -14.75 -21.03
N ARG A 271 -16.48 -13.86 -20.76
CA ARG A 271 -15.54 -14.01 -19.64
C ARG A 271 -16.30 -13.93 -18.32
N PRO A 272 -16.18 -14.91 -17.43
CA PRO A 272 -16.78 -14.84 -16.10
C PRO A 272 -16.25 -13.65 -15.30
N TYR A 273 -17.10 -13.02 -14.53
CA TYR A 273 -16.71 -12.04 -13.54
C TYR A 273 -15.87 -12.72 -12.44
N VAL A 274 -14.87 -12.01 -11.92
CA VAL A 274 -14.00 -12.45 -10.83
C VAL A 274 -13.76 -11.26 -9.89
N ALA A 275 -14.13 -11.43 -8.63
CA ALA A 275 -14.01 -10.39 -7.61
C ALA A 275 -12.58 -9.83 -7.49
N ASP A 276 -11.58 -10.71 -7.45
CA ASP A 276 -10.16 -10.31 -7.37
C ASP A 276 -9.73 -9.34 -8.51
N ALA A 277 -10.40 -9.41 -9.66
CA ALA A 277 -10.10 -8.52 -10.79
C ALA A 277 -10.71 -7.12 -10.60
N GLU A 278 -11.91 -7.05 -10.00
CA GLU A 278 -12.52 -5.78 -9.61
C GLU A 278 -11.68 -5.09 -8.53
N TYR A 279 -11.26 -5.85 -7.52
CA TYR A 279 -10.37 -5.37 -6.48
C TYR A 279 -9.05 -4.81 -7.06
N ALA A 280 -8.39 -5.57 -7.93
CA ALA A 280 -7.13 -5.14 -8.53
C ALA A 280 -7.30 -3.84 -9.35
N LEU A 281 -8.44 -3.65 -10.01
CA LEU A 281 -8.73 -2.42 -10.74
C LEU A 281 -9.02 -1.26 -9.77
N ALA A 282 -9.78 -1.52 -8.70
CA ALA A 282 -10.08 -0.50 -7.69
C ALA A 282 -8.80 0.01 -6.99
N GLU A 283 -7.90 -0.90 -6.62
CA GLU A 283 -6.59 -0.55 -6.04
C GLU A 283 -5.72 0.24 -7.03
N ALA A 284 -5.64 -0.21 -8.30
CA ALA A 284 -4.84 0.48 -9.31
C ALA A 284 -5.37 1.89 -9.65
N LEU A 285 -6.67 2.13 -9.47
CA LEU A 285 -7.30 3.44 -9.64
C LEU A 285 -7.29 4.28 -8.36
N TYR A 286 -6.93 3.70 -7.20
CA TYR A 286 -7.13 4.34 -5.90
C TYR A 286 -8.59 4.78 -5.68
N ALA A 287 -9.53 3.94 -6.14
CA ALA A 287 -10.95 4.29 -6.30
C ALA A 287 -11.66 4.68 -5.01
N TYR A 288 -11.17 4.22 -3.86
CA TYR A 288 -11.77 4.45 -2.54
C TYR A 288 -10.86 5.24 -1.59
N ASP A 289 -9.77 5.78 -2.09
CA ASP A 289 -8.89 6.58 -1.24
C ASP A 289 -9.55 7.90 -0.86
N PRO A 290 -9.74 8.17 0.42
CA PRO A 290 -10.33 9.43 0.85
C PRO A 290 -9.34 10.58 0.67
N GLY A 291 -9.80 11.67 0.08
CA GLY A 291 -9.13 12.95 0.11
C GLY A 291 -8.10 13.21 -0.99
N ARG A 292 -7.44 14.34 -0.83
CA ARG A 292 -6.45 14.90 -1.74
C ARG A 292 -5.07 14.46 -1.30
N THR A 293 -4.59 13.30 -1.76
CA THR A 293 -3.32 12.74 -1.34
C THR A 293 -2.42 12.40 -2.52
N LEU A 294 -1.11 12.36 -2.27
CA LEU A 294 -0.15 11.84 -3.23
C LEU A 294 -0.21 10.32 -3.21
N LYS A 295 -0.36 9.72 -4.38
CA LYS A 295 -0.38 8.27 -4.58
C LYS A 295 0.79 7.83 -5.44
N PHE A 296 1.26 6.64 -5.13
CA PHE A 296 2.37 6.04 -5.85
C PHE A 296 2.00 5.77 -7.31
N ASP A 297 2.78 6.34 -8.24
CA ASP A 297 2.51 6.26 -9.67
C ASP A 297 3.51 5.37 -10.40
N ARG A 298 4.81 5.63 -10.18
CA ARG A 298 5.87 4.86 -10.84
C ARG A 298 7.21 4.92 -10.13
N LYS A 299 8.10 3.99 -10.51
CA LYS A 299 9.52 4.01 -10.18
C LYS A 299 10.35 4.44 -11.38
N LEU A 300 11.36 5.26 -11.14
CA LEU A 300 12.40 5.58 -12.11
C LEU A 300 13.70 4.88 -11.70
N PRO A 301 14.07 3.80 -12.38
CA PRO A 301 15.34 3.12 -12.11
C PRO A 301 16.51 3.91 -12.68
N GLN A 302 17.62 3.96 -11.93
CA GLN A 302 18.89 4.56 -12.33
C GLN A 302 19.98 3.47 -12.45
N ASP A 303 21.06 3.78 -13.17
CA ASP A 303 22.17 2.84 -13.32
C ASP A 303 22.95 2.65 -12.01
N MET A 304 23.01 3.68 -11.18
CA MET A 304 23.71 3.72 -9.90
C MET A 304 22.84 4.39 -8.82
N THR A 305 23.28 4.33 -7.59
CA THR A 305 22.63 5.02 -6.47
C THR A 305 22.50 6.52 -6.74
N VAL A 306 21.32 7.08 -6.49
CA VAL A 306 21.06 8.51 -6.65
C VAL A 306 21.69 9.28 -5.49
N SER A 307 22.51 10.27 -5.80
CA SER A 307 23.13 11.15 -4.82
C SER A 307 22.32 12.42 -4.55
N GLU A 308 21.70 12.97 -5.58
CA GLU A 308 20.95 14.23 -5.48
C GLU A 308 19.82 14.28 -6.51
N ILE A 309 18.70 14.94 -6.15
CA ILE A 309 17.63 15.29 -7.07
C ILE A 309 17.37 16.78 -7.00
N ARG A 310 17.19 17.43 -8.16
CA ARG A 310 16.81 18.84 -8.28
C ARG A 310 15.75 19.02 -9.35
N ARG A 311 15.06 20.13 -9.31
CA ARG A 311 14.08 20.50 -10.33
C ARG A 311 14.55 21.69 -11.14
N SER A 312 14.08 21.81 -12.39
CA SER A 312 14.26 23.04 -13.16
C SER A 312 13.47 24.20 -12.52
N VAL A 313 13.84 25.42 -12.87
CA VAL A 313 13.11 26.63 -12.44
C VAL A 313 11.62 26.56 -12.83
N ASP A 314 11.30 26.06 -14.02
CA ASP A 314 9.91 25.88 -14.47
C ASP A 314 9.22 24.64 -13.91
N ARG A 315 9.96 23.83 -13.13
CA ARG A 315 9.45 22.61 -12.48
C ARG A 315 8.98 21.51 -13.44
N ASP A 316 9.29 21.63 -14.74
CA ASP A 316 8.89 20.68 -15.79
C ASP A 316 9.99 19.66 -16.13
N LYS A 317 11.15 19.75 -15.48
CA LYS A 317 12.27 18.81 -15.60
C LYS A 317 12.78 18.40 -14.23
N LEU A 318 13.12 17.11 -14.13
CA LEU A 318 13.83 16.56 -12.98
C LEU A 318 15.28 16.31 -13.39
N ILE A 319 16.20 16.79 -12.57
CA ILE A 319 17.64 16.59 -12.70
C ILE A 319 18.07 15.61 -11.61
N VAL A 320 18.68 14.51 -12.01
CA VAL A 320 19.13 13.44 -11.12
C VAL A 320 20.63 13.29 -11.26
N THR A 321 21.36 13.36 -10.16
CA THR A 321 22.80 13.07 -10.13
C THR A 321 23.01 11.76 -9.38
N ASP A 322 23.77 10.84 -9.96
CA ASP A 322 24.10 9.57 -9.32
C ASP A 322 25.48 9.62 -8.60
N THR A 323 25.78 8.58 -7.84
CA THR A 323 27.08 8.44 -7.16
C THR A 323 28.26 8.24 -8.11
N GLY A 324 28.00 7.97 -9.39
CA GLY A 324 28.98 7.96 -10.45
C GLY A 324 29.21 9.35 -11.08
N TYR A 325 28.55 10.39 -10.54
CA TYR A 325 28.59 11.77 -11.04
C TYR A 325 27.96 11.98 -12.41
N LYS A 326 27.14 11.05 -12.86
CA LYS A 326 26.38 11.16 -14.09
C LYS A 326 25.08 11.90 -13.81
N VAL A 327 24.72 12.81 -14.71
CA VAL A 327 23.52 13.66 -14.59
C VAL A 327 22.50 13.22 -15.62
N TYR A 328 21.32 12.89 -15.15
CA TYR A 328 20.17 12.50 -15.97
C TYR A 328 19.13 13.62 -15.94
N VAL A 329 18.50 13.85 -17.06
CA VAL A 329 17.44 14.86 -17.22
C VAL A 329 16.19 14.17 -17.70
N TYR A 330 15.13 14.26 -16.92
CA TYR A 330 13.82 13.70 -17.23
C TYR A 330 12.81 14.80 -17.52
N ASP A 331 11.96 14.58 -18.52
CA ASP A 331 10.74 15.37 -18.69
C ASP A 331 9.70 14.90 -17.68
N THR A 332 9.15 15.83 -16.90
CA THR A 332 8.20 15.46 -15.83
C THR A 332 6.76 15.27 -16.32
N ASN A 333 6.48 15.55 -17.61
CA ASN A 333 5.15 15.31 -18.19
C ASN A 333 4.93 13.85 -18.56
N ASP A 334 5.98 13.16 -19.04
CA ASP A 334 5.89 11.76 -19.49
C ASP A 334 6.99 10.86 -18.88
N TRP A 335 7.89 11.46 -18.08
CA TRP A 335 9.03 10.81 -17.44
C TRP A 335 10.01 10.18 -18.42
N SER A 336 10.07 10.70 -19.65
CA SER A 336 11.06 10.29 -20.62
C SER A 336 12.44 10.83 -20.28
N LEU A 337 13.47 10.01 -20.43
CA LEU A 337 14.86 10.43 -20.29
C LEU A 337 15.26 11.29 -21.51
N LEU A 338 15.45 12.57 -21.30
CA LEU A 338 15.86 13.52 -22.36
C LEU A 338 17.35 13.48 -22.61
N ALA A 339 18.15 13.42 -21.56
CA ALA A 339 19.60 13.42 -21.67
C ALA A 339 20.25 12.63 -20.52
N SER A 340 21.43 12.12 -20.83
CA SER A 340 22.36 11.52 -19.89
C SER A 340 23.74 12.14 -20.13
N ILE A 341 24.20 12.94 -19.16
CA ILE A 341 25.40 13.76 -19.24
C ILE A 341 26.46 13.14 -18.36
N GLU A 342 27.61 12.83 -18.95
CA GLU A 342 28.79 12.38 -18.21
C GLU A 342 29.80 13.55 -18.17
N PRO A 343 29.92 14.25 -17.03
CA PRO A 343 30.89 15.30 -16.88
C PRO A 343 32.30 14.73 -17.07
N GLY A 344 33.12 15.34 -17.93
CA GLY A 344 34.49 14.92 -18.19
C GLY A 344 35.39 15.13 -16.98
N LEU A 345 35.23 14.33 -15.93
CA LEU A 345 36.03 14.40 -14.71
C LEU A 345 37.46 13.97 -15.05
N LYS A 346 38.41 14.91 -15.12
CA LYS A 346 39.84 14.60 -15.24
C LYS A 346 40.27 13.78 -14.04
N GLU A 347 41.06 12.70 -14.26
CA GLU A 347 41.69 11.93 -13.19
C GLU A 347 42.41 12.87 -12.23
N MET A 348 41.88 13.01 -11.01
CA MET A 348 42.48 13.80 -9.95
C MET A 348 42.69 13.01 -8.68
N ASN A 349 43.82 13.26 -8.04
CA ASN A 349 44.23 12.69 -6.77
C ASN A 349 43.23 13.03 -5.64
N TYR A 350 42.60 12.03 -5.05
CA TYR A 350 42.07 11.95 -3.66
C TYR A 350 41.28 13.12 -3.04
N THR A 351 40.77 14.10 -3.78
CA THR A 351 39.83 15.10 -3.27
C THR A 351 38.40 14.75 -3.68
N VAL A 352 37.46 15.03 -2.79
CA VAL A 352 36.02 14.73 -2.97
C VAL A 352 35.54 15.45 -4.24
N LYS A 353 35.27 14.71 -5.29
CA LYS A 353 34.65 15.25 -6.50
C LYS A 353 33.19 15.54 -6.19
N THR A 354 32.76 16.78 -6.36
CA THR A 354 31.36 17.17 -6.23
C THR A 354 30.88 17.61 -7.60
N VAL A 355 29.80 17.01 -8.08
CA VAL A 355 29.06 17.45 -9.25
C VAL A 355 27.74 17.99 -8.76
N MET A 356 27.46 19.26 -9.05
CA MET A 356 26.20 19.91 -8.75
C MET A 356 25.51 20.23 -10.07
N ALA A 357 24.23 19.98 -10.16
CA ALA A 357 23.45 20.23 -11.36
C ALA A 357 22.24 21.10 -11.04
N ASP A 358 22.10 22.21 -11.73
CA ASP A 358 20.94 23.10 -11.69
C ASP A 358 20.34 23.21 -13.09
N ALA A 359 19.13 23.71 -13.25
CA ALA A 359 18.49 23.83 -14.56
C ALA A 359 17.61 25.08 -14.65
N ASP A 360 17.72 25.79 -15.80
CA ASP A 360 16.80 26.86 -16.16
C ASP A 360 15.78 26.39 -17.23
N LYS A 361 15.08 27.35 -17.84
CA LYS A 361 14.12 27.05 -18.92
C LYS A 361 14.74 26.50 -20.21
N SER A 362 16.06 26.56 -20.35
CA SER A 362 16.74 26.29 -21.61
C SER A 362 17.79 25.17 -21.54
N GLY A 363 18.12 24.70 -20.35
CA GLY A 363 19.10 23.62 -20.17
C GLY A 363 19.56 23.39 -18.75
N VAL A 364 20.52 22.51 -18.62
CA VAL A 364 21.11 22.05 -17.35
C VAL A 364 22.51 22.64 -17.19
N TYR A 365 22.80 23.12 -16.00
CA TYR A 365 24.13 23.59 -15.59
C TYR A 365 24.79 22.50 -14.77
N VAL A 366 25.89 22.00 -15.25
CA VAL A 366 26.72 21.05 -14.53
C VAL A 366 27.95 21.75 -14.02
N CYS A 367 28.04 21.84 -12.69
CA CYS A 367 29.15 22.50 -12.01
C CYS A 367 30.06 21.44 -11.39
N THR A 368 31.34 21.51 -11.68
CA THR A 368 32.38 20.75 -11.02
C THR A 368 33.27 21.69 -10.23
N GLU A 369 34.23 21.15 -9.48
CA GLU A 369 35.17 21.95 -8.69
C GLU A 369 35.86 23.11 -9.48
N ASN A 370 36.04 22.97 -10.80
CA ASN A 370 36.81 23.90 -11.59
C ASN A 370 36.13 24.36 -12.88
N GLU A 371 34.90 23.99 -13.13
CA GLU A 371 34.20 24.35 -14.36
C GLU A 371 32.69 24.42 -14.17
N LEU A 372 32.07 25.28 -14.94
CA LEU A 372 30.62 25.35 -15.10
C LEU A 372 30.30 25.15 -16.59
N THR A 373 29.52 24.16 -16.91
CA THR A 373 29.13 23.86 -18.30
C THR A 373 27.60 23.85 -18.40
N LYS A 374 27.08 24.52 -19.40
CA LYS A 374 25.65 24.47 -19.76
C LYS A 374 25.44 23.45 -20.87
N TYR A 375 24.51 22.56 -20.64
CA TYR A 375 24.01 21.62 -21.64
C TYR A 375 22.55 21.94 -21.96
N GLY A 376 22.17 21.76 -23.23
CA GLY A 376 20.75 21.71 -23.59
C GLY A 376 20.07 20.49 -22.98
N TYR A 377 18.76 20.53 -22.94
CA TYR A 377 17.97 19.35 -22.50
C TYR A 377 18.12 18.12 -23.40
N ASP A 378 18.74 18.27 -24.57
CA ASP A 378 19.18 17.20 -25.47
C ASP A 378 20.60 16.68 -25.16
N GLY A 379 21.20 17.13 -24.07
CA GLY A 379 22.52 16.73 -23.59
C GLY A 379 23.70 17.34 -24.37
N LYS A 380 23.44 18.25 -25.28
CA LYS A 380 24.51 18.91 -26.04
C LYS A 380 25.08 20.12 -25.30
N GLU A 381 26.39 20.23 -25.24
CA GLU A 381 27.07 21.37 -24.68
C GLU A 381 26.69 22.65 -25.45
N ILE A 382 26.22 23.68 -24.71
CA ILE A 382 25.90 25.01 -25.25
C ILE A 382 27.09 25.94 -25.06
N TRP A 383 27.59 26.00 -23.83
CA TRP A 383 28.80 26.75 -23.50
C TRP A 383 29.50 26.13 -22.28
N LYS A 384 30.77 26.41 -22.16
CA LYS A 384 31.61 25.96 -21.05
C LYS A 384 32.45 27.12 -20.53
N ASN A 385 32.57 27.23 -19.23
CA ASN A 385 33.45 28.15 -18.53
C ASN A 385 34.36 27.33 -17.59
N ASP A 386 35.65 27.31 -17.91
CA ASP A 386 36.71 26.62 -17.17
C ASP A 386 37.70 27.57 -16.48
N ASP A 387 37.39 28.87 -16.47
CA ASP A 387 38.15 29.95 -15.79
C ASP A 387 37.75 30.05 -14.30
N MET A 388 37.43 28.92 -13.65
CA MET A 388 36.93 28.88 -12.28
C MET A 388 37.78 27.95 -11.45
N ALA A 389 37.87 28.21 -10.14
CA ALA A 389 38.64 27.37 -9.25
C ALA A 389 37.95 27.19 -7.88
N SER A 390 38.07 25.97 -7.36
CA SER A 390 37.68 25.63 -5.98
C SER A 390 36.18 25.87 -5.67
N ILE A 391 35.29 25.59 -6.62
CA ILE A 391 33.86 25.69 -6.43
C ILE A 391 33.42 24.65 -5.43
N SER A 392 32.78 25.11 -4.35
CA SER A 392 32.25 24.28 -3.27
C SER A 392 30.71 24.20 -3.24
N GLY A 393 30.03 25.13 -3.93
CA GLY A 393 28.57 25.18 -4.00
C GLY A 393 28.07 25.97 -5.19
N SER A 394 26.87 25.69 -5.64
CA SER A 394 26.15 26.47 -6.63
C SER A 394 24.70 26.69 -6.23
N THR A 395 24.10 27.77 -6.64
CA THR A 395 22.66 28.02 -6.56
C THR A 395 22.21 28.87 -7.73
N ILE A 396 21.02 28.61 -8.26
CA ILE A 396 20.43 29.39 -9.38
C ILE A 396 19.32 30.29 -8.84
N SER A 397 19.16 31.47 -9.43
CA SER A 397 18.05 32.36 -9.10
C SER A 397 16.70 31.73 -9.48
N PRO A 398 15.61 32.04 -8.79
CA PRO A 398 14.26 31.51 -9.11
C PRO A 398 13.80 31.81 -10.54
N ASP A 399 14.28 32.95 -11.16
CA ASP A 399 13.99 33.29 -12.55
C ASP A 399 14.91 32.57 -13.55
N GLY A 400 15.95 31.88 -13.09
CA GLY A 400 16.93 31.16 -13.87
C GLY A 400 17.96 32.06 -14.58
N SER A 401 18.04 33.35 -14.28
CA SER A 401 18.90 34.29 -14.96
C SER A 401 20.34 34.35 -14.47
N VAL A 402 20.57 34.03 -13.21
CA VAL A 402 21.85 34.10 -12.54
C VAL A 402 22.16 32.81 -11.78
N ILE A 403 23.40 32.34 -11.87
CA ILE A 403 23.90 31.28 -10.99
C ILE A 403 25.02 31.83 -10.13
N ALA A 404 24.95 31.63 -8.83
CA ALA A 404 26.01 31.92 -7.88
C ALA A 404 26.91 30.72 -7.70
N LEU A 405 28.21 30.92 -7.80
CA LEU A 405 29.24 29.91 -7.53
C LEU A 405 30.00 30.31 -6.27
N LEU A 406 29.96 29.43 -5.30
CA LEU A 406 30.66 29.63 -4.03
C LEU A 406 32.04 29.00 -4.08
N SER A 407 33.04 29.73 -3.63
CA SER A 407 34.35 29.20 -3.31
C SER A 407 34.75 29.60 -1.89
N THR A 408 35.89 29.15 -1.40
CA THR A 408 36.39 29.53 -0.08
C THR A 408 36.71 31.03 -0.02
N GLU A 409 37.08 31.68 -1.12
CA GLU A 409 37.54 33.04 -1.15
C GLU A 409 36.58 34.03 -1.84
N THR A 410 35.69 33.53 -2.70
CA THR A 410 34.85 34.38 -3.53
C THR A 410 33.45 33.79 -3.74
N VAL A 411 32.51 34.70 -3.99
CA VAL A 411 31.20 34.35 -4.57
C VAL A 411 31.18 34.97 -5.97
N THR A 412 31.02 34.15 -7.00
CA THR A 412 30.96 34.57 -8.38
C THR A 412 29.55 34.42 -8.91
N PHE A 413 28.96 35.51 -9.37
CA PHE A 413 27.65 35.51 -10.04
C PHE A 413 27.84 35.44 -11.55
N VAL A 414 27.22 34.46 -12.16
CA VAL A 414 27.36 34.13 -13.57
C VAL A 414 26.03 34.33 -14.29
N ASP A 415 26.04 35.00 -15.41
CA ASP A 415 24.91 35.11 -16.33
C ASP A 415 24.67 33.77 -17.01
N THR A 416 23.50 33.21 -16.81
CA THR A 416 23.15 31.88 -17.29
C THR A 416 23.00 31.77 -18.80
N ALA A 417 22.75 32.89 -19.51
CA ALA A 417 22.63 32.89 -20.96
C ALA A 417 24.01 32.85 -21.65
N THR A 418 25.00 33.49 -21.04
CA THR A 418 26.32 33.66 -21.66
C THR A 418 27.45 32.88 -21.03
N GLY A 419 27.26 32.38 -19.80
CA GLY A 419 28.28 31.70 -19.00
C GLY A 419 29.37 32.61 -18.47
N LYS A 420 29.21 33.93 -18.59
CA LYS A 420 30.19 34.89 -18.13
C LYS A 420 29.91 35.39 -16.73
N ALA A 421 30.94 35.62 -15.97
CA ALA A 421 30.82 36.30 -14.71
C ALA A 421 30.23 37.71 -14.88
N ILE A 422 29.10 37.94 -14.16
CA ILE A 422 28.54 39.28 -13.99
C ILE A 422 29.43 40.06 -13.04
N SER A 423 29.74 39.45 -11.92
CA SER A 423 30.60 39.99 -10.89
C SER A 423 31.21 38.89 -10.01
N THR A 424 32.33 39.23 -9.38
CA THR A 424 32.96 38.37 -8.36
C THR A 424 33.19 39.23 -7.13
N CYS A 425 32.61 38.80 -6.03
CA CYS A 425 32.69 39.43 -4.74
C CYS A 425 33.66 38.64 -3.83
N ALA A 426 34.59 39.35 -3.19
CA ALA A 426 35.50 38.73 -2.24
C ALA A 426 34.67 38.22 -1.00
N ASN A 427 34.91 37.00 -0.61
CA ASN A 427 34.47 36.49 0.67
C ASN A 427 35.51 36.94 1.73
N GLU A 428 35.39 38.18 2.20
CA GLU A 428 36.41 38.86 3.01
C GLU A 428 36.66 38.19 4.36
N GLU A 429 35.85 37.22 4.76
CA GLU A 429 35.83 36.59 6.09
C GLU A 429 35.83 35.05 6.02
N ALA A 430 36.48 34.47 5.02
CA ALA A 430 36.55 33.05 4.79
C ALA A 430 37.44 32.29 5.79
N TYR A 431 37.17 32.38 7.08
CA TYR A 431 37.77 31.52 8.07
C TYR A 431 36.69 30.67 8.74
N SER A 432 36.52 29.52 8.24
CA SER A 432 36.15 28.24 8.84
C SER A 432 34.98 27.48 8.18
N PHE A 433 34.95 26.22 8.44
CA PHE A 433 34.12 25.11 8.06
C PHE A 433 32.57 25.27 8.12
N SER A 434 32.01 26.43 7.96
CA SER A 434 30.55 26.49 7.89
C SER A 434 30.05 26.38 6.46
N MET A 435 29.01 25.60 6.25
CA MET A 435 28.28 25.51 4.99
C MET A 435 27.79 26.90 4.59
N SER A 436 28.53 27.58 3.71
CA SER A 436 28.12 28.84 3.12
C SER A 436 26.99 28.54 2.14
N LYS A 437 25.75 28.73 2.57
CA LYS A 437 24.62 28.77 1.64
C LYS A 437 24.56 30.15 1.01
N CYS A 438 24.27 30.22 -0.28
CA CYS A 438 23.94 31.44 -0.96
C CYS A 438 22.54 31.36 -1.53
N LEU A 439 21.77 32.42 -1.42
CA LEU A 439 20.45 32.59 -2.02
C LEU A 439 20.53 33.77 -3.00
N ILE A 440 19.69 33.75 -4.01
CA ILE A 440 19.56 34.86 -4.98
C ILE A 440 18.09 35.25 -5.01
N THR A 441 17.79 36.56 -4.93
CA THR A 441 16.40 37.06 -5.05
C THR A 441 15.77 36.68 -6.38
N SER A 442 14.45 36.64 -6.44
CA SER A 442 13.67 36.20 -7.60
C SER A 442 13.96 37.02 -8.86
N ASP A 443 14.37 38.28 -8.71
CA ASP A 443 14.72 39.17 -9.80
C ASP A 443 16.20 39.10 -10.21
N GLY A 444 16.99 38.22 -9.60
CA GLY A 444 18.40 38.04 -9.90
C GLY A 444 19.32 39.21 -9.53
N ARG A 445 18.87 40.14 -8.65
CA ARG A 445 19.63 41.39 -8.34
C ARG A 445 20.45 41.29 -7.07
N VAL A 446 19.97 40.56 -6.06
CA VAL A 446 20.65 40.49 -4.75
C VAL A 446 21.06 39.05 -4.47
N GLY A 447 22.33 38.87 -4.14
CA GLY A 447 22.87 37.64 -3.61
C GLY A 447 23.02 37.75 -2.11
N VAL A 448 22.62 36.71 -1.36
CA VAL A 448 22.70 36.68 0.10
C VAL A 448 23.48 35.47 0.54
N CYS A 449 24.59 35.68 1.24
CA CYS A 449 25.44 34.61 1.74
C CYS A 449 25.49 34.62 3.26
N GLY A 450 25.38 33.42 3.89
CA GLY A 450 25.59 33.25 5.32
C GLY A 450 27.08 33.04 5.62
N HIS A 451 27.56 33.69 6.68
CA HIS A 451 28.95 33.61 7.12
C HIS A 451 29.03 33.37 8.62
N TYR A 452 30.06 32.62 9.01
CA TYR A 452 30.41 32.42 10.42
C TYR A 452 31.83 32.93 10.67
N ASP A 453 31.98 33.85 11.60
CA ASP A 453 33.26 34.37 12.09
C ASP A 453 33.70 33.58 13.33
N SER A 454 34.68 32.70 13.15
CA SER A 454 35.18 31.84 14.24
C SER A 454 36.00 32.57 15.29
N GLU A 455 36.50 33.78 15.00
CA GLU A 455 37.25 34.60 16.00
C GLU A 455 36.28 35.39 16.87
N ALA A 456 35.21 35.92 16.30
CA ALA A 456 34.17 36.64 17.02
C ALA A 456 33.04 35.73 17.53
N GLU A 457 33.04 34.44 17.15
CA GLU A 457 31.94 33.48 17.45
C GLU A 457 30.57 34.04 17.05
N HIS A 458 30.53 34.65 15.87
CA HIS A 458 29.37 35.41 15.41
C HIS A 458 28.98 35.05 13.96
N THR A 459 27.68 34.93 13.71
CA THR A 459 27.11 34.63 12.39
C THR A 459 26.37 35.83 11.83
N PHE A 460 26.55 36.06 10.55
CA PHE A 460 25.90 37.16 9.85
C PHE A 460 25.61 36.83 8.39
N LEU A 461 24.67 37.56 7.80
CA LEU A 461 24.37 37.56 6.40
C LEU A 461 25.11 38.72 5.71
N THR A 462 25.62 38.45 4.52
CA THR A 462 26.14 39.51 3.63
C THR A 462 25.25 39.57 2.39
N PHE A 463 24.86 40.81 2.05
CA PHE A 463 24.00 41.10 0.89
C PHE A 463 24.88 41.74 -0.18
N TYR A 464 24.80 41.22 -1.39
CA TYR A 464 25.60 41.67 -2.57
C TYR A 464 24.67 42.20 -3.66
N ASP A 465 25.00 43.38 -4.22
CA ASP A 465 24.47 43.85 -5.50
C ASP A 465 25.16 43.06 -6.60
N ILE A 466 24.44 42.17 -7.26
CA ILE A 466 24.99 41.27 -8.28
C ILE A 466 25.53 42.02 -9.46
N ALA A 467 24.82 43.05 -9.94
CA ALA A 467 25.23 43.85 -11.09
C ALA A 467 26.45 44.75 -10.80
N GLY A 468 26.47 45.34 -9.60
CA GLY A 468 27.54 46.23 -9.16
C GLY A 468 28.77 45.54 -8.61
N GLY A 469 28.68 44.25 -8.33
CA GLY A 469 29.77 43.48 -7.72
C GLY A 469 30.22 44.01 -6.37
N SER A 470 29.28 44.58 -5.59
CA SER A 470 29.61 45.26 -4.34
C SER A 470 28.72 44.78 -3.19
N ARG A 471 29.28 44.81 -1.98
CA ARG A 471 28.52 44.52 -0.76
C ARG A 471 27.51 45.67 -0.53
N MET A 472 26.24 45.31 -0.37
CA MET A 472 25.15 46.23 -0.03
C MET A 472 25.02 46.43 1.47
N GLY A 473 25.13 45.33 2.24
CA GLY A 473 24.90 45.36 3.66
C GLY A 473 25.32 44.08 4.35
N ARG A 474 25.17 44.11 5.67
CA ARG A 474 25.37 42.96 6.58
C ARG A 474 24.24 42.98 7.59
N ALA A 475 23.71 41.83 7.95
CA ALA A 475 22.75 41.61 8.98
C ALA A 475 23.26 40.54 9.96
N ASP A 476 23.20 40.83 11.25
CA ASP A 476 23.58 39.88 12.27
C ASP A 476 22.44 38.87 12.48
N VAL A 477 22.78 37.59 12.62
CA VAL A 477 21.84 36.51 12.86
C VAL A 477 21.71 36.29 14.36
N SER A 478 20.51 36.00 14.84
CA SER A 478 20.19 35.86 16.26
C SER A 478 20.90 34.71 16.96
N GLY A 479 21.29 33.65 16.23
CA GLY A 479 22.06 32.50 16.74
C GLY A 479 23.53 32.49 16.32
N GLY A 480 24.31 31.57 16.88
CA GLY A 480 25.74 31.40 16.63
C GLY A 480 26.06 30.70 15.28
N TYR A 481 25.22 29.81 14.80
CA TYR A 481 25.42 29.05 13.57
C TYR A 481 24.15 28.99 12.76
N ILE A 482 24.25 29.18 11.43
CA ILE A 482 23.15 28.99 10.51
C ILE A 482 22.98 27.49 10.26
N LEU A 483 21.79 26.99 10.57
CA LEU A 483 21.37 25.61 10.29
C LEU A 483 20.79 25.51 8.90
N ASP A 484 19.89 26.45 8.55
CA ASP A 484 19.25 26.49 7.23
C ASP A 484 18.91 27.93 6.82
N MET A 485 18.80 28.16 5.51
CA MET A 485 18.36 29.41 4.90
C MET A 485 17.43 29.11 3.75
N TYR A 486 16.38 29.89 3.62
CA TYR A 486 15.40 29.75 2.54
C TYR A 486 14.93 31.11 2.03
N LEU A 487 14.73 31.22 0.72
CA LEU A 487 14.13 32.41 0.10
C LEU A 487 12.62 32.19 0.07
N THR A 488 11.85 33.09 0.67
CA THR A 488 10.39 33.03 0.63
C THR A 488 9.84 33.55 -0.69
N ASP A 489 8.57 33.27 -0.97
CA ASP A 489 7.90 33.76 -2.21
C ASP A 489 7.81 35.29 -2.24
N GLY A 490 7.88 35.95 -1.08
CA GLY A 490 7.96 37.40 -0.94
C GLY A 490 9.37 37.99 -1.10
N ASP A 491 10.37 37.23 -1.55
CA ASP A 491 11.79 37.62 -1.62
C ASP A 491 12.40 37.99 -0.24
N HIS A 492 11.86 37.44 0.82
CA HIS A 492 12.46 37.55 2.13
C HIS A 492 13.39 36.36 2.41
N ILE A 493 14.34 36.54 3.29
CA ILE A 493 15.33 35.53 3.64
C ILE A 493 15.00 35.00 5.05
N ALA A 494 14.46 33.78 5.12
CA ALA A 494 14.25 33.07 6.34
C ALA A 494 15.54 32.35 6.75
N VAL A 495 15.97 32.49 8.00
CA VAL A 495 17.22 31.93 8.54
C VAL A 495 16.92 31.21 9.83
N LEU A 496 17.21 29.92 9.86
CA LEU A 496 17.25 29.15 11.08
C LEU A 496 18.66 29.10 11.63
N SER A 497 18.84 29.48 12.90
CA SER A 497 20.14 29.53 13.57
C SER A 497 20.10 28.94 14.95
N THR A 498 21.26 28.56 15.49
CA THR A 498 21.40 28.06 16.85
C THR A 498 22.60 28.71 17.53
N ASN A 499 22.54 28.89 18.85
CA ASN A 499 23.61 29.43 19.65
C ASN A 499 24.45 28.35 20.36
N SER A 500 24.30 27.07 19.94
CA SER A 500 25.05 26.00 20.58
C SER A 500 26.54 26.05 20.23
N ASP A 501 27.36 25.98 21.23
CA ASP A 501 28.75 25.60 21.11
C ASP A 501 28.83 24.09 20.85
N PHE A 502 29.14 23.68 19.61
CA PHE A 502 29.24 22.26 19.21
C PHE A 502 30.27 21.47 20.05
N ALA A 503 31.05 22.14 20.88
CA ALA A 503 32.06 21.54 21.77
C ALA A 503 31.55 21.30 23.22
N SER A 504 30.32 21.69 23.55
CA SER A 504 29.81 21.55 24.92
C SER A 504 28.73 20.50 25.06
N ASP A 505 28.88 19.62 26.06
CA ASP A 505 27.86 18.62 26.48
C ASP A 505 26.55 19.24 27.03
N LYS A 506 26.25 20.48 26.75
CA LYS A 506 25.19 21.26 27.42
C LYS A 506 23.86 21.39 26.73
N GLY A 507 23.64 20.73 25.60
CA GLY A 507 22.36 20.79 24.92
C GLY A 507 22.08 22.13 24.18
N VAL A 508 21.29 22.12 23.04
CA VAL A 508 20.83 23.35 22.40
C VAL A 508 20.06 24.17 23.39
N THR A 509 20.57 25.35 23.71
CA THR A 509 19.89 26.24 24.63
C THR A 509 18.89 27.15 23.93
N PHE A 510 19.02 27.28 22.59
CA PHE A 510 18.18 28.23 21.82
C PHE A 510 18.35 28.06 20.30
N MET A 511 17.26 28.10 19.58
CA MET A 511 17.24 28.31 18.12
C MET A 511 16.54 29.62 17.80
N GLY A 512 17.07 30.36 16.82
CA GLY A 512 16.48 31.57 16.27
C GLY A 512 15.92 31.32 14.91
N LEU A 513 14.73 31.81 14.63
CA LEU A 513 14.16 31.93 13.30
C LEU A 513 14.02 33.42 12.98
N ASP A 514 14.82 33.91 12.05
CA ASP A 514 14.88 35.30 11.66
C ASP A 514 14.39 35.47 10.21
N LEU A 515 13.65 36.54 9.94
CA LEU A 515 13.28 36.93 8.59
C LEU A 515 13.91 38.28 8.23
N TYR A 516 14.56 38.33 7.08
CA TYR A 516 15.23 39.53 6.57
C TYR A 516 14.65 39.96 5.23
N ALA A 517 14.58 41.27 5.00
CA ALA A 517 14.33 41.82 3.68
C ALA A 517 15.58 41.71 2.78
N ALA A 518 15.42 41.81 1.47
CA ALA A 518 16.52 41.78 0.49
C ALA A 518 17.54 42.94 0.63
N ASP A 519 17.19 44.01 1.32
CA ASP A 519 18.11 45.14 1.63
C ASP A 519 18.92 44.89 2.92
N GLY A 520 18.71 43.77 3.62
CA GLY A 520 19.37 43.42 4.87
C GLY A 520 18.66 43.89 6.13
N GLY A 521 17.50 44.52 6.02
CA GLY A 521 16.69 44.88 7.17
C GLY A 521 16.02 43.64 7.84
N THR A 522 16.17 43.51 9.14
CA THR A 522 15.44 42.46 9.91
C THR A 522 13.96 42.81 9.97
N LEU A 523 13.11 41.93 9.47
CA LEU A 523 11.67 42.07 9.51
C LEU A 523 11.11 41.63 10.88
N TRP A 524 11.52 40.46 11.33
CA TRP A 524 11.23 39.95 12.65
C TRP A 524 12.22 38.86 13.06
N SER A 525 12.24 38.52 14.34
CA SER A 525 13.00 37.43 14.94
C SER A 525 12.10 36.67 15.91
N SER A 526 12.11 35.37 15.84
CA SER A 526 11.37 34.49 16.75
C SER A 526 12.30 33.46 17.36
N ARG A 527 11.97 33.08 18.60
CA ARG A 527 12.65 31.99 19.28
C ARG A 527 11.91 30.66 19.00
N VAL A 528 12.69 29.65 18.63
CA VAL A 528 12.19 28.27 18.42
C VAL A 528 12.63 27.43 19.63
N ASP A 529 11.67 26.96 20.43
CA ASP A 529 11.89 26.07 21.55
C ASP A 529 11.58 24.63 21.12
N ALA A 530 12.55 23.95 20.49
CA ALA A 530 12.45 22.56 20.03
C ALA A 530 13.23 21.62 20.96
N HIS A 531 12.76 20.34 21.02
CA HIS A 531 13.46 19.30 21.76
C HIS A 531 14.49 18.62 20.85
N VAL A 532 15.78 18.82 21.14
CA VAL A 532 16.89 18.19 20.42
C VAL A 532 17.49 17.07 21.26
N ARG A 533 17.42 15.83 20.74
CA ARG A 533 17.88 14.61 21.45
C ARG A 533 19.37 14.38 21.36
N TYR A 534 19.95 14.60 20.17
CA TYR A 534 21.35 14.34 19.89
C TYR A 534 21.98 15.44 19.03
N TRP A 535 23.09 16.01 19.52
CA TRP A 535 23.83 17.12 18.92
C TRP A 535 24.49 16.86 17.56
N SER A 536 24.90 15.62 17.33
CA SER A 536 25.71 15.29 16.16
C SER A 536 24.89 14.88 14.94
N THR A 537 23.59 14.72 15.10
CA THR A 537 22.74 14.09 14.08
C THR A 537 21.35 14.70 13.92
N PHE A 538 21.04 15.81 14.60
CA PHE A 538 19.70 16.37 14.48
C PHE A 538 19.44 16.92 13.08
N SER A 539 18.26 16.69 12.57
CA SER A 539 17.78 17.14 11.26
C SER A 539 16.94 18.40 11.42
N THR A 540 17.11 19.32 10.48
CA THR A 540 16.25 20.50 10.33
C THR A 540 15.88 20.69 8.87
N ALA A 541 14.68 21.18 8.62
CA ALA A 541 14.27 21.60 7.30
C ALA A 541 13.37 22.82 7.39
N LEU A 542 13.61 23.79 6.52
CA LEU A 542 12.94 25.09 6.48
C LEU A 542 12.39 25.33 5.09
N LYS A 543 11.09 25.67 4.98
CA LYS A 543 10.42 26.02 3.71
C LYS A 543 9.49 27.21 3.91
N SER A 544 9.24 27.96 2.82
CA SER A 544 8.13 28.90 2.71
C SER A 544 6.98 28.20 1.98
N HIS A 545 5.75 28.47 2.41
CA HIS A 545 4.55 27.83 1.91
C HIS A 545 3.45 28.87 1.76
N GLY A 546 3.01 29.11 0.51
CA GLY A 546 1.91 29.99 0.19
C GLY A 546 0.74 29.21 -0.41
N TYR A 547 -0.47 29.44 0.07
CA TYR A 547 -1.70 28.82 -0.45
C TYR A 547 -2.95 29.64 -0.15
N ASP A 548 -3.99 29.40 -0.92
CA ASP A 548 -5.28 30.10 -0.77
C ASP A 548 -6.19 29.36 0.23
N THR A 549 -6.76 30.11 1.16
CA THR A 549 -7.73 29.64 2.15
C THR A 549 -9.07 30.35 1.94
N ALA A 550 -10.12 29.89 2.61
CA ALA A 550 -11.40 30.60 2.64
C ALA A 550 -11.30 32.05 3.17
N GLY A 551 -10.27 32.35 3.97
CA GLY A 551 -9.97 33.67 4.53
C GLY A 551 -9.08 34.57 3.68
N GLY A 552 -8.55 34.08 2.56
CA GLY A 552 -7.60 34.74 1.67
C GLY A 552 -6.28 33.99 1.56
N HIS A 553 -5.33 34.61 0.85
CA HIS A 553 -3.97 34.02 0.70
C HIS A 553 -3.22 34.01 2.05
N ARG A 554 -2.54 32.89 2.34
CA ARG A 554 -1.71 32.73 3.53
C ARG A 554 -0.29 32.39 3.11
N ASP A 555 0.66 33.15 3.65
CA ASP A 555 2.09 32.85 3.57
C ASP A 555 2.61 32.42 4.93
N GLU A 556 3.26 31.30 4.99
CA GLU A 556 3.79 30.73 6.23
C GLU A 556 5.18 30.15 6.07
N ILE A 557 5.89 30.08 7.17
CA ILE A 557 7.17 29.38 7.26
C ILE A 557 6.94 28.06 7.98
N VAL A 558 7.23 26.97 7.28
CA VAL A 558 7.19 25.62 7.78
C VAL A 558 8.58 25.20 8.22
N LEU A 559 8.72 24.87 9.49
CA LEU A 559 9.99 24.44 10.08
C LEU A 559 9.82 23.07 10.72
N VAL A 560 10.72 22.15 10.44
CA VAL A 560 10.82 20.88 11.15
C VAL A 560 12.15 20.82 11.87
N VAL A 561 12.14 20.39 13.12
CA VAL A 561 13.32 20.12 13.95
C VAL A 561 13.13 18.77 14.60
N GLU A 562 13.96 17.79 14.23
CA GLU A 562 13.84 16.39 14.66
C GLU A 562 12.42 15.83 14.45
N ASP A 563 11.69 15.62 15.54
CA ASP A 563 10.33 15.06 15.56
C ASP A 563 9.24 16.11 15.84
N GLU A 564 9.52 17.39 15.59
CA GLU A 564 8.58 18.50 15.82
C GLU A 564 8.42 19.37 14.57
N LEU A 565 7.20 19.74 14.24
CA LEU A 565 6.85 20.66 13.17
C LEU A 565 6.28 21.96 13.75
N PHE A 566 6.74 23.08 13.22
CA PHE A 566 6.34 24.42 13.61
C PHE A 566 5.82 25.18 12.38
N LEU A 567 4.66 25.83 12.52
CA LEU A 567 4.07 26.70 11.50
C LEU A 567 4.07 28.13 12.00
N TYR A 568 4.79 29.01 11.29
CA TYR A 568 4.90 30.43 11.61
C TYR A 568 4.22 31.27 10.53
N ASP A 569 3.51 32.31 10.93
CA ASP A 569 3.02 33.35 10.04
C ASP A 569 4.21 34.16 9.49
N GLU A 570 4.42 34.18 8.15
CA GLU A 570 5.55 34.86 7.55
C GLU A 570 5.52 36.37 7.79
N ALA A 571 4.34 37.00 7.84
CA ALA A 571 4.24 38.45 7.94
C ALA A 571 4.71 38.98 9.30
N ASN A 572 4.60 38.20 10.39
CA ASN A 572 4.86 38.69 11.74
C ASN A 572 5.68 37.74 12.65
N GLY A 573 6.06 36.57 12.15
CA GLY A 573 6.87 35.60 12.91
C GLY A 573 6.14 34.93 14.08
N LYS A 574 4.82 34.97 14.11
CA LYS A 574 4.05 34.35 15.19
C LYS A 574 3.86 32.87 14.93
N LEU A 575 4.27 32.06 15.91
CA LEU A 575 3.95 30.63 15.92
C LEU A 575 2.43 30.45 16.12
N PHE A 576 1.77 29.74 15.21
CA PHE A 576 0.36 29.43 15.33
C PHE A 576 0.06 27.95 15.51
N ARG A 577 1.00 27.06 15.13
CA ARG A 577 0.89 25.61 15.35
C ARG A 577 2.25 25.01 15.71
N ARG A 578 2.20 23.99 16.56
CA ARG A 578 3.30 23.07 16.85
C ARG A 578 2.71 21.66 16.90
N LEU A 579 3.29 20.74 16.17
CA LEU A 579 2.84 19.37 16.04
C LEU A 579 4.01 18.42 16.30
N ASP A 580 3.74 17.32 16.99
CA ASP A 580 4.70 16.24 17.14
C ASP A 580 4.61 15.36 15.88
N THR A 581 5.76 15.09 15.26
CA THR A 581 5.86 14.24 14.09
C THR A 581 6.10 12.78 14.50
N ARG A 582 5.98 11.87 13.55
CA ARG A 582 6.05 10.40 13.80
C ARG A 582 7.45 9.94 14.23
N ASP A 583 8.49 10.52 13.64
CA ASP A 583 9.90 10.10 13.76
C ASP A 583 10.81 11.26 13.34
N ASP A 584 12.12 11.06 13.38
CA ASP A 584 13.09 12.06 12.94
C ASP A 584 12.94 12.39 11.45
N CYS A 585 12.70 13.66 11.15
CA CYS A 585 12.53 14.18 9.81
C CYS A 585 13.85 14.17 9.02
N THR A 586 13.83 13.73 7.78
CA THR A 586 14.99 13.80 6.87
C THR A 586 14.81 14.83 5.76
N ALA A 587 13.57 15.08 5.33
CA ALA A 587 13.26 16.07 4.31
C ALA A 587 11.88 16.66 4.53
N LEU A 588 11.72 17.92 4.14
CA LEU A 588 10.46 18.65 4.12
C LEU A 588 10.26 19.20 2.71
N THR A 589 9.08 18.98 2.16
CA THR A 589 8.66 19.66 0.93
C THR A 589 7.25 20.20 1.11
N VAL A 590 6.88 21.22 0.35
CA VAL A 590 5.58 21.86 0.43
C VAL A 590 4.86 21.69 -0.90
N GLY A 591 3.56 21.52 -0.84
CA GLY A 591 2.70 21.46 -2.01
C GLY A 591 2.66 22.82 -2.71
N LEU A 592 2.27 22.81 -3.98
CA LEU A 592 2.08 24.01 -4.77
C LEU A 592 0.59 24.35 -4.78
N ASP A 593 0.30 25.60 -4.41
CA ASP A 593 -1.08 26.12 -4.37
C ASP A 593 -2.04 25.18 -3.58
N SER A 594 -1.52 24.49 -2.58
CA SER A 594 -2.27 23.59 -1.72
C SER A 594 -1.80 23.71 -0.26
N PRO A 595 -2.67 23.48 0.74
CA PRO A 595 -2.29 23.63 2.15
C PRO A 595 -1.40 22.50 2.69
N TYR A 596 -0.93 21.59 1.84
CA TYR A 596 -0.23 20.40 2.32
C TYR A 596 1.28 20.55 2.31
N ALA A 597 1.91 20.22 3.43
CA ALA A 597 3.33 19.95 3.53
C ALA A 597 3.56 18.45 3.67
N TYR A 598 4.74 17.97 3.26
CA TYR A 598 5.09 16.56 3.25
C TYR A 598 6.42 16.36 3.98
N ILE A 599 6.38 15.51 4.99
CA ILE A 599 7.53 15.22 5.85
C ILE A 599 8.01 13.81 5.55
N SER A 600 9.30 13.69 5.22
CA SER A 600 9.96 12.40 5.03
C SER A 600 10.78 12.04 6.27
N TYR A 601 10.80 10.76 6.63
CA TYR A 601 11.42 10.28 7.88
C TYR A 601 12.55 9.29 7.64
N THR A 602 13.42 9.18 8.65
CA THR A 602 14.46 8.14 8.70
C THR A 602 13.88 6.72 8.68
N GLY A 603 12.68 6.53 9.21
CA GLY A 603 11.94 5.26 9.20
C GLY A 603 11.37 4.87 7.84
N GLY A 604 11.53 5.71 6.80
CA GLY A 604 11.06 5.41 5.44
C GLY A 604 9.61 5.78 5.17
N ASN A 605 8.96 6.50 6.07
CA ASN A 605 7.61 7.01 5.90
C ASN A 605 7.62 8.42 5.30
N VAL A 606 6.53 8.77 4.64
CA VAL A 606 6.19 10.15 4.26
C VAL A 606 4.80 10.46 4.78
N ASP A 607 4.68 11.47 5.61
CA ASP A 607 3.40 11.96 6.11
C ASP A 607 2.98 13.24 5.37
N ALA A 608 1.67 13.40 5.19
CA ALA A 608 1.07 14.67 4.79
C ALA A 608 0.63 15.44 6.03
N VAL A 609 0.89 16.73 6.00
CA VAL A 609 0.45 17.70 7.01
C VAL A 609 -0.50 18.67 6.34
N ASP A 610 -1.70 18.79 6.85
CA ASP A 610 -2.61 19.86 6.51
C ASP A 610 -2.22 21.10 7.32
N CYS A 611 -1.58 22.07 6.69
CA CYS A 611 -1.11 23.28 7.35
C CYS A 611 -2.28 24.23 7.71
N GLU A 612 -3.38 24.21 6.97
CA GLU A 612 -4.57 25.05 7.28
C GLU A 612 -5.24 24.57 8.56
N GLU A 613 -5.49 23.27 8.68
CA GLU A 613 -6.10 22.68 9.87
C GLU A 613 -5.07 22.45 11.00
N GLY A 614 -3.80 22.32 10.66
CA GLY A 614 -2.72 22.02 11.60
C GLY A 614 -2.78 20.59 12.09
N GLU A 615 -2.96 19.63 11.20
CA GLU A 615 -3.08 18.21 11.50
C GLU A 615 -2.14 17.37 10.62
N ILE A 616 -1.61 16.29 11.20
CA ILE A 616 -0.84 15.27 10.46
C ILE A 616 -1.78 14.10 10.18
N TYR A 617 -1.81 13.63 8.94
CA TYR A 617 -2.59 12.45 8.59
C TYR A 617 -2.06 11.21 9.33
N THR A 618 -2.98 10.38 9.85
CA THR A 618 -2.64 9.22 10.69
C THR A 618 -1.94 8.10 9.92
N GLU A 619 -2.26 7.95 8.65
CA GLU A 619 -1.65 6.97 7.78
C GLU A 619 -0.55 7.63 6.93
N PRO A 620 0.66 7.04 6.85
CA PRO A 620 1.69 7.57 5.99
C PRO A 620 1.30 7.41 4.52
N LEU A 621 1.58 8.41 3.70
CA LEU A 621 1.38 8.35 2.24
C LEU A 621 2.22 7.25 1.60
N ILE A 622 3.39 7.03 2.15
CA ILE A 622 4.32 5.96 1.78
C ILE A 622 4.92 5.40 3.05
N ALA A 623 5.04 4.08 3.08
CA ALA A 623 5.88 3.35 4.03
C ALA A 623 6.87 2.49 3.23
N THR A 624 8.17 2.75 3.42
CA THR A 624 9.25 1.96 2.82
C THR A 624 10.16 1.41 3.92
N ASP A 625 10.91 0.37 3.60
CA ASP A 625 11.94 -0.17 4.51
C ASP A 625 13.25 0.65 4.50
N MET A 626 13.30 1.75 3.75
CA MET A 626 14.49 2.57 3.54
C MET A 626 14.25 4.02 3.93
N SER A 627 15.19 4.62 4.65
CA SER A 627 15.16 6.06 4.95
C SER A 627 14.99 6.92 3.70
N ILE A 628 14.18 7.94 3.77
CA ILE A 628 14.00 8.91 2.69
C ILE A 628 14.94 10.09 2.93
N MET A 629 15.72 10.43 1.91
CA MET A 629 16.76 11.45 2.02
C MET A 629 16.34 12.80 1.43
N ASP A 630 15.42 12.78 0.48
CA ASP A 630 15.03 13.99 -0.22
C ASP A 630 13.68 13.83 -0.91
N THR A 631 12.93 14.90 -1.01
CA THR A 631 11.64 14.97 -1.70
C THR A 631 11.55 16.28 -2.48
N VAL A 632 11.18 16.21 -3.75
CA VAL A 632 11.06 17.37 -4.63
C VAL A 632 9.70 17.35 -5.33
N PHE A 633 9.00 18.48 -5.35
CA PHE A 633 7.77 18.64 -6.15
C PHE A 633 8.09 19.17 -7.56
N VAL A 634 7.56 18.48 -8.55
CA VAL A 634 7.60 18.84 -9.97
C VAL A 634 6.21 18.63 -10.57
N ASN A 635 5.65 19.62 -11.28
CA ASN A 635 4.34 19.51 -11.94
C ASN A 635 3.24 18.80 -11.09
N SER A 636 3.01 19.17 -9.89
CA SER A 636 2.04 18.51 -9.00
C SER A 636 2.34 17.04 -8.62
N GLN A 637 3.54 16.55 -8.95
CA GLN A 637 4.02 15.24 -8.58
C GLN A 637 5.17 15.36 -7.59
N ALA A 638 5.23 14.45 -6.61
CA ALA A 638 6.37 14.35 -5.70
C ALA A 638 7.34 13.30 -6.20
N VAL A 639 8.61 13.63 -6.17
CA VAL A 639 9.72 12.70 -6.43
C VAL A 639 10.43 12.45 -5.12
N ILE A 640 10.49 11.20 -4.72
CA ILE A 640 11.11 10.76 -3.48
C ILE A 640 12.39 10.01 -3.78
N ARG A 641 13.45 10.36 -3.04
CA ARG A 641 14.75 9.71 -3.09
C ARG A 641 15.02 8.93 -1.80
N PRO A 642 14.93 7.59 -1.84
CA PRO A 642 15.33 6.76 -0.70
C PRO A 642 16.85 6.73 -0.51
N TYR A 643 17.30 6.43 0.70
CA TYR A 643 18.73 6.30 1.04
C TYR A 643 19.37 5.14 0.29
N MET A 644 20.51 5.39 -0.33
CA MET A 644 21.29 4.40 -1.10
C MET A 644 20.48 3.64 -2.17
N SER A 645 19.40 4.21 -2.66
CA SER A 645 18.57 3.61 -3.71
C SER A 645 19.04 4.02 -5.10
N SER A 646 18.95 3.09 -6.03
CA SER A 646 19.03 3.36 -7.47
C SER A 646 17.66 3.56 -8.10
N GLU A 647 16.61 3.69 -7.30
CA GLU A 647 15.24 3.96 -7.77
C GLU A 647 14.73 5.25 -7.13
N LEU A 648 14.04 6.06 -7.91
CA LEU A 648 13.23 7.18 -7.44
C LEU A 648 11.76 6.78 -7.48
N TYR A 649 10.98 7.24 -6.50
CA TYR A 649 9.54 7.02 -6.45
C TYR A 649 8.83 8.29 -6.86
N ILE A 650 7.91 8.15 -7.82
CA ILE A 650 7.06 9.23 -8.31
C ILE A 650 5.67 9.04 -7.75
N LEU A 651 5.15 10.08 -7.10
CA LEU A 651 3.79 10.12 -6.60
C LEU A 651 3.02 11.19 -7.36
N SER A 652 1.86 10.81 -7.85
CA SER A 652 0.93 11.74 -8.48
C SER A 652 -0.15 12.15 -7.49
N TYR A 653 -0.64 13.37 -7.66
CA TYR A 653 -1.77 13.86 -6.90
C TYR A 653 -3.05 13.18 -7.34
N HIS A 654 -3.74 12.58 -6.40
CA HIS A 654 -5.04 11.96 -6.63
C HIS A 654 -6.11 12.73 -5.86
N GLU A 655 -7.17 13.12 -6.54
CA GLU A 655 -8.34 13.77 -5.95
C GLU A 655 -9.56 12.87 -6.18
N ALA A 656 -10.11 12.35 -5.09
CA ALA A 656 -11.36 11.61 -5.16
C ALA A 656 -12.52 12.58 -5.43
N THR A 657 -13.14 12.44 -6.60
CA THR A 657 -14.19 13.37 -7.06
C THR A 657 -15.59 13.07 -6.50
N ASP A 658 -15.78 11.87 -5.95
CA ASP A 658 -17.09 11.37 -5.53
C ASP A 658 -17.29 11.38 -4.00
N LEU A 659 -16.43 12.07 -3.26
CA LEU A 659 -16.56 12.21 -1.81
C LEU A 659 -17.56 13.28 -1.42
N VAL A 660 -18.47 12.92 -0.53
CA VAL A 660 -19.36 13.86 0.16
C VAL A 660 -18.79 14.11 1.55
N GLU A 661 -18.29 15.30 1.80
CA GLU A 661 -17.79 15.71 3.12
C GLU A 661 -18.95 16.08 4.03
N LEU A 662 -18.93 15.53 5.26
CA LEU A 662 -19.83 15.97 6.32
C LEU A 662 -19.25 17.20 7.01
N ASP A 663 -20.12 18.00 7.64
CA ASP A 663 -19.65 19.12 8.46
C ASP A 663 -18.64 18.61 9.53
N PRO A 664 -17.49 19.28 9.67
CA PRO A 664 -16.48 18.83 10.63
C PRO A 664 -16.96 18.95 12.08
N PHE A 665 -16.51 18.04 12.91
CA PHE A 665 -16.83 18.00 14.34
C PHE A 665 -15.75 18.68 15.17
N ASP A 666 -16.15 19.30 16.29
CA ASP A 666 -15.21 19.89 17.24
C ASP A 666 -14.41 18.83 18.03
N THR A 667 -14.96 17.64 18.15
CA THR A 667 -14.37 16.51 18.90
C THR A 667 -14.35 15.24 18.03
N THR A 668 -13.49 14.30 18.41
CA THR A 668 -13.44 12.98 17.77
C THR A 668 -14.79 12.26 17.95
N GLN A 669 -15.37 11.73 16.86
CA GLN A 669 -16.61 11.00 16.84
C GLN A 669 -16.39 9.49 16.73
N VAL A 670 -17.32 8.71 17.26
CA VAL A 670 -17.36 7.25 17.16
C VAL A 670 -18.71 6.83 16.58
N LEU A 671 -18.71 5.85 15.69
CA LEU A 671 -19.92 5.24 15.18
C LEU A 671 -20.55 4.36 16.26
N MET A 672 -21.78 4.68 16.65
CA MET A 672 -22.56 3.91 17.62
C MET A 672 -23.43 2.84 16.96
N GLY A 673 -23.82 3.02 15.70
CA GLY A 673 -24.57 2.01 14.96
C GLY A 673 -25.21 2.56 13.68
N THR A 674 -25.72 1.62 12.90
CA THR A 674 -26.43 1.89 11.65
C THR A 674 -27.79 1.21 11.69
N ALA A 675 -28.84 1.95 11.33
CA ALA A 675 -30.20 1.41 11.31
C ALA A 675 -30.29 0.14 10.42
N PRO A 676 -31.08 -0.88 10.80
CA PRO A 676 -31.19 -2.13 10.03
C PRO A 676 -31.56 -1.94 8.55
N ASP A 677 -32.36 -0.92 8.24
CA ASP A 677 -32.73 -0.55 6.87
C ASP A 677 -31.72 0.40 6.22
N SER A 678 -30.65 0.75 6.91
CA SER A 678 -29.61 1.71 6.50
C SER A 678 -30.13 3.12 6.23
N SER A 679 -31.29 3.49 6.76
CA SER A 679 -31.87 4.82 6.56
C SER A 679 -31.12 5.93 7.29
N TYR A 680 -30.42 5.60 8.37
CA TYR A 680 -29.57 6.52 9.14
C TYR A 680 -28.47 5.77 9.91
N TYR A 681 -27.51 6.54 10.39
CA TYR A 681 -26.45 6.09 11.30
C TYR A 681 -26.29 7.08 12.46
N VAL A 682 -25.65 6.63 13.53
CA VAL A 682 -25.51 7.37 14.80
C VAL A 682 -24.05 7.58 15.12
N LEU A 683 -23.63 8.81 15.34
CA LEU A 683 -22.32 9.18 15.84
C LEU A 683 -22.43 9.76 17.25
N SER A 684 -21.37 9.56 18.05
CA SER A 684 -21.24 10.15 19.39
C SER A 684 -19.81 10.65 19.62
N PRO A 685 -19.58 11.74 20.36
CA PRO A 685 -18.25 12.17 20.73
C PRO A 685 -17.52 11.09 21.53
N LEU A 686 -16.24 10.87 21.25
CA LEU A 686 -15.41 9.87 21.94
C LEU A 686 -15.35 10.18 23.45
N GLY A 687 -15.80 9.23 24.27
CA GLY A 687 -15.83 9.35 25.72
C GLY A 687 -16.96 10.22 26.28
N ASP A 688 -17.86 10.70 25.41
CA ASP A 688 -19.11 11.38 25.75
C ASP A 688 -20.26 10.48 25.30
N HIS A 689 -21.05 10.01 26.26
CA HIS A 689 -22.25 9.19 25.99
C HIS A 689 -23.53 10.03 26.14
N GLU A 690 -23.37 11.35 26.32
CA GLU A 690 -24.47 12.28 26.56
C GLU A 690 -25.09 12.78 25.25
N THR A 691 -24.33 12.84 24.17
CA THR A 691 -24.75 13.38 22.87
C THR A 691 -24.77 12.32 21.79
N LEU A 692 -25.90 12.17 21.09
CA LEU A 692 -26.07 11.28 19.95
C LEU A 692 -26.51 12.10 18.74
N ASP A 693 -25.69 12.09 17.70
CA ASP A 693 -25.95 12.75 16.42
C ASP A 693 -26.41 11.73 15.38
N PHE A 694 -27.56 11.98 14.78
CA PHE A 694 -28.18 11.10 13.78
C PHE A 694 -28.05 11.72 12.40
N PHE A 695 -27.56 10.92 11.45
CA PHE A 695 -27.36 11.33 10.06
C PHE A 695 -28.10 10.40 9.12
N ASP A 696 -28.72 10.96 8.08
CA ASP A 696 -29.29 10.16 7.02
C ASP A 696 -28.21 9.57 6.10
N HIS A 697 -28.61 8.68 5.19
CA HIS A 697 -27.74 8.04 4.23
C HIS A 697 -27.02 9.01 3.28
N THR A 698 -27.41 10.28 3.21
CA THR A 698 -26.72 11.31 2.41
C THR A 698 -25.67 12.09 3.21
N GLY A 699 -25.53 11.79 4.49
CA GLY A 699 -24.63 12.49 5.41
C GLY A 699 -25.22 13.76 6.02
N LYS A 700 -26.51 14.01 5.82
CA LYS A 700 -27.18 15.14 6.43
C LYS A 700 -27.61 14.82 7.85
N LYS A 701 -27.22 15.67 8.81
CA LYS A 701 -27.71 15.58 10.19
C LYS A 701 -29.23 15.77 10.25
N ILE A 702 -29.93 14.77 10.77
CA ILE A 702 -31.41 14.78 10.87
C ILE A 702 -31.90 15.00 12.28
N HIS A 703 -31.14 14.63 13.31
CA HIS A 703 -31.51 14.80 14.70
C HIS A 703 -30.26 14.82 15.60
N THR A 704 -30.38 15.45 16.76
CA THR A 704 -29.44 15.37 17.88
C THR A 704 -30.23 15.11 19.14
N ALA A 705 -29.91 14.07 19.86
CA ALA A 705 -30.48 13.75 21.17
C ALA A 705 -29.41 13.93 22.26
N GLU A 706 -29.82 14.54 23.39
CA GLU A 706 -28.96 14.75 24.54
C GLU A 706 -29.52 14.02 25.75
N PHE A 707 -28.67 13.23 26.45
CA PHE A 707 -29.04 12.45 27.61
C PHE A 707 -28.11 12.74 28.77
N ASP A 708 -28.63 12.84 29.98
CA ASP A 708 -27.85 13.01 31.20
C ASP A 708 -27.37 11.64 31.69
N THR A 709 -26.41 11.04 30.96
CA THR A 709 -25.91 9.71 31.28
C THR A 709 -24.38 9.65 31.14
N SER A 710 -23.74 9.05 32.14
CA SER A 710 -22.30 8.84 32.13
C SER A 710 -21.90 7.39 31.82
N TYR A 711 -22.85 6.48 31.54
CA TYR A 711 -22.55 5.06 31.36
C TYR A 711 -23.59 4.38 30.46
N ASP A 712 -23.11 3.88 29.32
CA ASP A 712 -23.87 3.06 28.38
C ASP A 712 -23.70 1.57 28.76
N LEU A 713 -24.83 0.84 28.89
CA LEU A 713 -24.83 -0.61 29.13
C LEU A 713 -24.83 -1.36 27.80
N ASP A 714 -25.71 -0.98 26.89
CA ASP A 714 -25.83 -1.53 25.55
C ASP A 714 -26.73 -0.67 24.66
N HIS A 715 -26.58 -0.82 23.35
CA HIS A 715 -27.42 -0.17 22.37
C HIS A 715 -27.80 -1.11 21.21
N GLY A 716 -28.87 -0.76 20.51
CA GLY A 716 -29.39 -1.56 19.40
C GLY A 716 -30.53 -0.84 18.70
N PHE A 717 -31.27 -1.57 17.90
CA PHE A 717 -32.41 -1.04 17.14
C PHE A 717 -33.63 -1.91 17.40
N VAL A 718 -34.73 -1.27 17.78
CA VAL A 718 -36.04 -1.89 17.87
C VAL A 718 -36.84 -1.41 16.65
N ASP A 719 -37.15 -2.31 15.73
CA ASP A 719 -37.50 -1.95 14.36
C ASP A 719 -36.41 -1.03 13.75
N ASN A 720 -36.69 0.20 13.40
CA ASN A 720 -35.72 1.20 12.97
C ASN A 720 -35.54 2.34 13.99
N THR A 721 -35.95 2.14 15.24
CA THR A 721 -35.79 3.13 16.32
C THR A 721 -34.52 2.79 17.08
N TYR A 722 -33.61 3.73 17.24
CA TYR A 722 -32.41 3.54 18.04
C TYR A 722 -32.78 3.42 19.52
N ALA A 723 -32.31 2.37 20.15
CA ALA A 723 -32.53 2.12 21.56
C ALA A 723 -31.20 1.95 22.27
N PHE A 724 -31.02 2.58 23.41
CA PHE A 724 -29.85 2.34 24.22
C PHE A 724 -30.25 2.21 25.71
N ALA A 725 -29.60 1.23 26.35
CA ALA A 725 -29.76 0.98 27.76
C ALA A 725 -28.64 1.68 28.52
N TYR A 726 -28.99 2.39 29.56
CA TYR A 726 -28.07 3.13 30.38
C TYR A 726 -28.40 2.96 31.87
N ARG A 727 -27.61 3.58 32.72
CA ARG A 727 -27.69 3.37 34.17
C ARG A 727 -29.08 3.56 34.77
N GLU A 728 -29.87 4.50 34.26
CA GLU A 728 -31.19 4.87 34.82
C GLU A 728 -32.35 4.16 34.13
N GLY A 729 -32.13 3.57 32.93
CA GLY A 729 -33.21 2.93 32.19
C GLY A 729 -32.88 2.63 30.74
N ILE A 730 -33.86 2.70 29.90
CA ILE A 730 -33.75 2.53 28.45
C ILE A 730 -34.34 3.76 27.77
N ALA A 731 -33.59 4.32 26.83
CA ALA A 731 -34.04 5.41 25.97
C ALA A 731 -34.25 4.91 24.55
N PHE A 732 -35.17 5.55 23.84
CA PHE A 732 -35.47 5.32 22.44
C PHE A 732 -35.47 6.66 21.71
N VAL A 733 -34.89 6.68 20.54
CA VAL A 733 -34.84 7.84 19.66
C VAL A 733 -35.28 7.43 18.25
N ASP A 734 -36.38 8.01 17.80
CA ASP A 734 -36.74 7.97 16.37
C ASP A 734 -36.27 9.30 15.73
N PRO A 735 -35.13 9.28 15.01
CA PRO A 735 -34.55 10.52 14.49
C PRO A 735 -35.35 11.11 13.33
N VAL A 736 -36.24 10.33 12.71
CA VAL A 736 -37.06 10.79 11.58
C VAL A 736 -38.25 11.60 12.08
N SER A 737 -38.93 11.14 13.12
CA SER A 737 -40.00 11.87 13.76
C SER A 737 -39.54 12.87 14.82
N GLY A 738 -38.32 12.69 15.34
CA GLY A 738 -37.78 13.42 16.49
C GLY A 738 -38.43 13.02 17.82
N GLU A 739 -39.08 11.86 17.89
CA GLU A 739 -39.68 11.33 19.12
C GLU A 739 -38.59 10.68 20.00
N GLU A 740 -38.49 11.18 21.23
CA GLU A 740 -37.63 10.61 22.27
C GLU A 740 -38.49 10.12 23.42
N ARG A 741 -38.22 8.93 23.93
CA ARG A 741 -38.92 8.37 25.07
C ARG A 741 -37.94 7.63 25.99
N GLU A 742 -38.17 7.74 27.29
CA GLU A 742 -37.37 7.06 28.31
C GLU A 742 -38.24 6.22 29.24
N THR A 743 -37.71 5.10 29.62
CA THR A 743 -38.32 4.17 30.58
C THR A 743 -37.30 3.80 31.62
N SER A 744 -37.54 4.25 32.89
CA SER A 744 -36.66 3.88 34.00
C SER A 744 -36.81 2.38 34.38
N TRP A 745 -35.75 1.80 34.92
CA TRP A 745 -35.76 0.43 35.40
C TRP A 745 -36.93 0.16 36.41
N SER A 746 -37.21 1.14 37.26
CA SER A 746 -38.31 1.01 38.23
C SER A 746 -39.71 0.91 37.58
N LYS A 747 -39.91 1.52 36.43
CA LYS A 747 -41.15 1.38 35.65
C LYS A 747 -41.33 -0.03 35.07
N LEU A 748 -40.20 -0.66 34.72
CA LEU A 748 -40.15 -2.05 34.29
C LEU A 748 -40.29 -3.04 35.47
N GLY A 749 -40.29 -2.59 36.70
CA GLY A 749 -40.31 -3.42 37.89
C GLY A 749 -38.93 -3.94 38.34
N ILE A 750 -37.87 -3.44 37.70
CA ILE A 750 -36.48 -3.74 38.04
C ILE A 750 -36.04 -2.75 39.11
N THR A 751 -35.78 -3.27 40.30
CA THR A 751 -35.39 -2.43 41.45
C THR A 751 -33.92 -2.54 41.83
N GLU A 752 -33.24 -3.51 41.28
CA GLU A 752 -31.81 -3.72 41.48
C GLU A 752 -31.00 -2.87 40.50
N TYR A 753 -29.73 -2.70 40.87
CA TYR A 753 -28.76 -2.05 39.96
C TYR A 753 -28.46 -2.94 38.77
N VAL A 754 -28.79 -2.51 37.57
CA VAL A 754 -28.45 -3.19 36.33
C VAL A 754 -26.96 -2.92 36.03
N SER A 755 -26.18 -3.97 35.94
CA SER A 755 -24.75 -3.90 35.74
C SER A 755 -24.35 -3.99 34.28
N ASP A 756 -25.18 -4.68 33.45
CA ASP A 756 -24.92 -4.86 32.03
C ASP A 756 -26.18 -5.38 31.31
N GLY A 757 -26.15 -5.49 29.98
CA GLY A 757 -27.24 -5.93 29.16
C GLY A 757 -26.89 -6.36 27.76
N CYS A 758 -27.81 -6.94 27.04
CA CYS A 758 -27.69 -7.16 25.61
C CYS A 758 -29.07 -7.14 24.92
N PHE A 759 -29.11 -6.54 23.73
CA PHE A 759 -30.26 -6.65 22.84
C PHE A 759 -30.18 -7.95 22.03
N SER A 760 -31.33 -8.54 21.70
CA SER A 760 -31.38 -9.56 20.65
C SER A 760 -30.99 -8.98 19.30
N GLU A 761 -30.56 -9.84 18.39
CA GLU A 761 -30.09 -9.40 17.06
C GLU A 761 -31.15 -8.60 16.26
N ASN A 762 -32.41 -8.98 16.39
CA ASN A 762 -33.53 -8.28 15.77
C ASN A 762 -34.07 -7.10 16.60
N GLY A 763 -33.56 -6.91 17.82
CA GLY A 763 -33.97 -5.84 18.72
C GLY A 763 -35.30 -6.04 19.45
N ASP A 764 -36.06 -7.09 19.13
CA ASP A 764 -37.40 -7.31 19.71
C ASP A 764 -37.37 -7.61 21.22
N TYR A 765 -36.28 -8.17 21.68
CA TYR A 765 -36.05 -8.54 23.07
C TYR A 765 -34.70 -8.06 23.57
N ALA A 766 -34.55 -7.93 24.88
CA ALA A 766 -33.28 -7.64 25.52
C ALA A 766 -33.14 -8.43 26.86
N ALA A 767 -31.91 -8.74 27.19
CA ALA A 767 -31.56 -9.29 28.50
C ALA A 767 -30.75 -8.27 29.28
N PHE A 768 -31.12 -8.00 30.52
CA PHE A 768 -30.42 -7.15 31.46
C PHE A 768 -30.15 -7.87 32.76
N TRP A 769 -29.02 -7.63 33.40
CA TRP A 769 -28.68 -8.32 34.61
C TRP A 769 -28.01 -7.45 35.67
N SER A 770 -28.22 -7.87 36.92
CA SER A 770 -27.43 -7.49 38.08
C SER A 770 -26.41 -8.61 38.36
N ASN A 771 -25.70 -8.56 39.47
CA ASN A 771 -24.74 -9.63 39.80
C ASN A 771 -25.38 -11.04 39.81
N HIS A 772 -26.64 -11.13 40.24
CA HIS A 772 -27.30 -12.45 40.50
C HIS A 772 -28.71 -12.53 39.94
N THR A 773 -29.24 -11.50 39.34
CA THR A 773 -30.62 -11.48 38.83
C THR A 773 -30.61 -11.12 37.38
N LEU A 774 -31.22 -11.91 36.53
CA LEU A 774 -31.36 -11.74 35.11
C LEU A 774 -32.80 -11.38 34.76
N TYR A 775 -32.99 -10.44 33.88
CA TYR A 775 -34.27 -9.97 33.39
C TYR A 775 -34.31 -10.08 31.85
N ALA A 776 -35.33 -10.77 31.31
CA ALA A 776 -35.67 -10.72 29.91
C ALA A 776 -36.79 -9.71 29.68
N VAL A 777 -36.63 -8.85 28.73
CA VAL A 777 -37.54 -7.72 28.45
C VAL A 777 -38.03 -7.80 27.01
N ASP A 778 -39.36 -7.74 26.83
CA ASP A 778 -39.97 -7.46 25.52
C ASP A 778 -39.85 -5.97 25.24
N MET A 779 -39.15 -5.61 24.17
CA MET A 779 -38.79 -4.22 23.84
C MET A 779 -39.95 -3.46 23.20
N HIS A 780 -40.92 -4.15 22.61
CA HIS A 780 -42.11 -3.53 22.04
C HIS A 780 -43.17 -3.23 23.14
N GLU A 781 -43.41 -4.23 24.02
CA GLU A 781 -44.37 -4.07 25.12
C GLU A 781 -43.72 -3.33 26.33
N MET A 782 -42.40 -3.15 26.35
CA MET A 782 -41.66 -2.61 27.49
C MET A 782 -42.04 -3.33 28.79
N LYS A 783 -41.89 -4.64 28.78
CA LYS A 783 -42.34 -5.51 29.89
C LYS A 783 -41.30 -6.61 30.15
N VAL A 784 -41.01 -6.83 31.42
CA VAL A 784 -40.23 -7.98 31.86
C VAL A 784 -41.06 -9.24 31.61
N ILE A 785 -40.56 -10.17 30.79
CA ILE A 785 -41.19 -11.43 30.44
C ILE A 785 -40.66 -12.58 31.29
N CYS A 786 -39.42 -12.48 31.80
CA CYS A 786 -38.79 -13.46 32.66
C CYS A 786 -37.90 -12.80 33.69
N THR A 787 -37.84 -13.35 34.91
CA THR A 787 -36.84 -12.99 35.92
C THR A 787 -36.25 -14.27 36.48
N ALA A 788 -34.92 -14.38 36.48
CA ALA A 788 -34.22 -15.55 36.98
C ALA A 788 -33.12 -15.15 37.98
N GLU A 789 -33.01 -15.90 39.09
CA GLU A 789 -31.93 -15.79 40.05
C GLU A 789 -30.83 -16.82 39.75
N THR A 790 -29.55 -16.43 39.89
CA THR A 790 -28.40 -17.28 39.70
C THR A 790 -27.62 -17.49 41.00
N GLU A 791 -26.95 -18.65 41.10
CA GLU A 791 -26.12 -18.95 42.26
C GLU A 791 -24.80 -18.21 42.27
N LYS A 792 -24.21 -17.96 41.05
CA LYS A 792 -22.96 -17.22 40.86
C LYS A 792 -23.22 -15.95 40.13
N ILE A 793 -22.16 -15.10 40.08
CA ILE A 793 -22.21 -13.83 39.35
C ILE A 793 -22.42 -14.09 37.87
N ILE A 794 -23.39 -13.41 37.30
CA ILE A 794 -23.68 -13.42 35.87
C ILE A 794 -22.55 -12.64 35.20
N SER A 795 -21.80 -13.32 34.35
CA SER A 795 -20.76 -12.71 33.55
C SER A 795 -21.25 -12.37 32.14
N GLY A 796 -22.44 -12.82 31.76
CA GLY A 796 -23.10 -12.45 30.54
C GLY A 796 -24.29 -13.30 30.16
N ALA A 797 -25.13 -12.76 29.29
CA ALA A 797 -26.27 -13.47 28.74
C ALA A 797 -26.57 -13.04 27.33
N ILE A 798 -27.17 -13.91 26.52
CA ILE A 798 -27.73 -13.59 25.19
C ILE A 798 -29.19 -14.07 25.18
N ILE A 799 -30.05 -13.26 24.57
CA ILE A 799 -31.46 -13.61 24.38
C ILE A 799 -31.72 -13.96 22.92
N SER A 800 -32.52 -15.02 22.69
CA SER A 800 -32.96 -15.35 21.32
C SER A 800 -33.86 -14.29 20.72
N GLY A 801 -33.81 -14.15 19.36
CA GLY A 801 -34.64 -13.18 18.65
C GLY A 801 -36.15 -13.38 18.79
N ASP A 802 -36.62 -14.55 19.18
CA ASP A 802 -38.04 -14.85 19.52
C ASP A 802 -38.38 -14.68 21.01
N GLY A 803 -37.40 -14.30 21.82
CA GLY A 803 -37.53 -14.05 23.25
C GLY A 803 -37.79 -15.33 24.10
N THR A 804 -37.71 -16.52 23.49
CA THR A 804 -38.08 -17.78 24.21
C THR A 804 -36.96 -18.33 25.03
N ARG A 805 -35.69 -17.98 24.75
CA ARG A 805 -34.51 -18.54 25.45
C ARG A 805 -33.45 -17.49 25.77
N LEU A 806 -32.87 -17.67 26.94
CA LEU A 806 -31.68 -16.98 27.41
C LEU A 806 -30.52 -17.96 27.53
N TYR A 807 -29.36 -17.60 26.98
CA TYR A 807 -28.11 -18.33 27.14
C TYR A 807 -27.27 -17.59 28.18
N VAL A 808 -27.07 -18.25 29.33
CA VAL A 808 -26.51 -17.59 30.51
C VAL A 808 -25.16 -18.17 30.86
N TYR A 809 -24.20 -17.30 31.10
CA TYR A 809 -22.88 -17.61 31.61
C TYR A 809 -22.71 -17.08 33.04
N GLU A 810 -22.63 -17.98 33.99
CA GLU A 810 -22.22 -17.71 35.37
C GLU A 810 -20.70 -17.92 35.48
N SER A 811 -20.01 -17.04 36.19
CA SER A 811 -18.55 -17.03 36.29
C SER A 811 -17.93 -18.40 36.57
N GLY A 812 -17.18 -18.91 35.59
CA GLY A 812 -16.46 -20.18 35.69
C GLY A 812 -17.30 -21.45 35.49
N GLU A 813 -18.57 -21.33 35.09
CA GLU A 813 -19.46 -22.48 34.84
C GLU A 813 -19.72 -22.64 33.32
N PRO A 814 -20.19 -23.85 32.90
CA PRO A 814 -20.69 -24.01 31.53
C PRO A 814 -21.89 -23.13 31.24
N VAL A 815 -22.02 -22.65 30.00
CA VAL A 815 -23.22 -21.95 29.54
C VAL A 815 -24.42 -22.89 29.57
N TYR A 816 -25.56 -22.39 30.02
CA TYR A 816 -26.82 -23.08 29.96
C TYR A 816 -27.91 -22.26 29.31
N ALA A 817 -28.91 -22.90 28.73
CA ALA A 817 -30.08 -22.23 28.19
C ALA A 817 -31.20 -22.22 29.25
N LEU A 818 -31.90 -21.08 29.35
CA LEU A 818 -33.05 -20.91 30.25
C LEU A 818 -34.28 -20.58 29.39
N ASP A 819 -35.35 -21.35 29.54
CA ASP A 819 -36.63 -21.07 28.90
C ASP A 819 -37.32 -19.89 29.61
N THR A 820 -37.71 -18.88 28.86
CA THR A 820 -38.28 -17.63 29.41
C THR A 820 -39.71 -17.83 29.91
N ALA A 821 -40.44 -18.85 29.43
CA ALA A 821 -41.84 -19.07 29.75
C ALA A 821 -42.01 -19.81 31.11
N ASP A 822 -41.13 -20.75 31.43
CA ASP A 822 -41.28 -21.56 32.64
C ASP A 822 -40.04 -21.58 33.56
N GLY A 823 -38.94 -20.91 33.14
CA GLY A 823 -37.70 -20.84 33.90
C GLY A 823 -36.91 -22.15 33.94
N SER A 824 -37.25 -23.11 33.09
CA SER A 824 -36.52 -24.37 33.02
C SER A 824 -35.13 -24.21 32.45
N LYS A 825 -34.13 -24.85 33.10
CA LYS A 825 -32.74 -24.83 32.66
C LYS A 825 -32.43 -26.05 31.82
N THR A 826 -31.82 -25.83 30.65
CA THR A 826 -31.24 -26.87 29.82
C THR A 826 -29.72 -26.72 29.87
N GLU A 827 -29.01 -27.68 30.41
CA GLU A 827 -27.56 -27.68 30.43
C GLU A 827 -27.06 -27.98 29.02
N LEU A 828 -26.17 -27.10 28.51
CA LEU A 828 -25.35 -27.42 27.36
C LEU A 828 -24.23 -28.38 27.81
N THR A 829 -23.38 -28.82 26.89
CA THR A 829 -22.30 -29.76 27.28
C THR A 829 -21.36 -29.13 28.31
N ALA A 830 -20.80 -29.94 29.23
CA ALA A 830 -19.85 -29.47 30.24
C ALA A 830 -18.57 -28.79 29.64
N GLU A 831 -18.36 -28.97 28.36
CA GLU A 831 -17.23 -28.38 27.62
C GLU A 831 -17.50 -26.95 27.09
N MET A 832 -18.73 -26.47 27.24
CA MET A 832 -19.15 -25.11 26.82
C MET A 832 -18.82 -24.07 27.90
N VAL A 833 -17.57 -24.02 28.34
CA VAL A 833 -17.07 -23.02 29.29
C VAL A 833 -16.37 -21.93 28.47
N PRO A 834 -16.86 -20.68 28.54
CA PRO A 834 -16.27 -19.59 27.80
C PRO A 834 -14.83 -19.27 28.24
N HIS A 835 -14.06 -18.72 27.36
CA HIS A 835 -12.74 -18.20 27.67
C HIS A 835 -12.88 -16.79 28.31
N ALA A 836 -12.67 -16.72 29.59
CA ALA A 836 -13.07 -15.59 30.43
C ALA A 836 -12.07 -14.42 30.52
N GLU A 837 -11.75 -13.72 29.45
CA GLU A 837 -10.89 -12.51 29.56
C GLU A 837 -11.40 -11.25 28.85
N SER A 838 -12.58 -11.24 28.23
CA SER A 838 -13.14 -10.04 27.58
C SER A 838 -14.67 -9.99 27.66
N THR A 839 -15.29 -8.95 27.15
CA THR A 839 -16.73 -8.74 27.14
C THR A 839 -17.44 -9.84 26.35
N MET A 840 -18.56 -10.32 26.86
CA MET A 840 -19.24 -11.57 26.47
C MET A 840 -19.75 -11.65 25.03
N ARG A 841 -19.93 -10.50 24.37
CA ARG A 841 -20.47 -10.42 23.00
C ARG A 841 -19.53 -11.00 21.95
N ASP A 842 -18.23 -11.01 22.23
CA ASP A 842 -17.21 -11.44 21.27
C ASP A 842 -16.99 -12.95 21.25
N PHE A 843 -17.62 -13.69 22.18
CA PHE A 843 -17.36 -15.13 22.35
C PHE A 843 -18.53 -16.07 22.04
N MET A 844 -19.73 -15.53 22.02
CA MET A 844 -20.95 -16.32 21.87
C MET A 844 -21.85 -15.68 20.83
N VAL A 845 -22.46 -16.47 20.00
CA VAL A 845 -23.41 -16.01 18.98
C VAL A 845 -24.50 -17.06 18.73
N LEU A 846 -25.71 -16.58 18.49
CA LEU A 846 -26.84 -17.38 18.02
C LEU A 846 -26.91 -17.29 16.48
N SER A 847 -27.35 -18.37 15.84
CA SER A 847 -27.79 -18.32 14.45
C SER A 847 -29.06 -17.47 14.29
N HIS A 848 -29.25 -16.89 13.14
CA HIS A 848 -30.39 -16.03 12.82
C HIS A 848 -31.73 -16.78 12.97
N ASP A 849 -31.74 -18.09 12.66
CA ASP A 849 -32.89 -18.98 12.86
C ASP A 849 -33.06 -19.46 14.31
N GLY A 850 -32.15 -19.09 15.21
CA GLY A 850 -32.14 -19.49 16.62
C GLY A 850 -31.89 -20.99 16.88
N THR A 851 -31.57 -21.78 15.85
CA THR A 851 -31.39 -23.23 15.98
C THR A 851 -30.00 -23.65 16.40
N LYS A 852 -29.00 -22.77 16.27
CA LYS A 852 -27.59 -23.06 16.58
C LYS A 852 -27.01 -22.00 17.50
N PHE A 853 -26.13 -22.44 18.37
CA PHE A 853 -25.39 -21.59 19.29
C PHE A 853 -23.88 -21.86 19.10
N ALA A 854 -23.10 -20.86 18.83
CA ALA A 854 -21.67 -21.00 18.65
C ALA A 854 -20.89 -20.25 19.75
N MET A 855 -19.78 -20.81 20.19
CA MET A 855 -18.99 -20.24 21.27
C MET A 855 -17.50 -20.58 21.16
N PHE A 856 -16.62 -19.65 21.53
CA PHE A 856 -15.23 -19.91 21.86
C PHE A 856 -15.13 -20.57 23.25
N CYS A 857 -14.56 -21.77 23.32
CA CYS A 857 -14.43 -22.50 24.53
C CYS A 857 -13.05 -22.41 25.19
N LEU A 858 -12.99 -22.57 26.51
CA LEU A 858 -11.76 -22.47 27.29
C LEU A 858 -10.65 -23.44 26.83
N ASP A 859 -11.01 -24.56 26.22
CA ASP A 859 -10.09 -25.58 25.71
C ASP A 859 -9.46 -25.22 24.35
N GLY A 860 -9.74 -24.02 23.83
CA GLY A 860 -9.20 -23.56 22.57
C GLY A 860 -9.93 -24.02 21.31
N LYS A 861 -11.17 -24.48 21.47
CA LYS A 861 -12.05 -24.87 20.38
C LYS A 861 -13.20 -23.88 20.23
N VAL A 862 -13.71 -23.79 19.02
CA VAL A 862 -15.04 -23.25 18.75
C VAL A 862 -16.00 -24.41 18.65
N ARG A 863 -17.09 -24.33 19.35
CA ARG A 863 -18.17 -25.34 19.30
C ARG A 863 -19.45 -24.73 18.81
N VAL A 864 -20.11 -25.44 17.93
CA VAL A 864 -21.48 -25.13 17.51
C VAL A 864 -22.39 -26.21 18.04
N THR A 865 -23.41 -25.82 18.79
CA THR A 865 -24.38 -26.71 19.39
C THR A 865 -25.79 -26.48 18.84
N ASP A 866 -26.61 -27.55 18.83
CA ASP A 866 -28.03 -27.41 18.59
C ASP A 866 -28.70 -26.82 19.83
N THR A 867 -29.54 -25.80 19.63
CA THR A 867 -30.20 -25.10 20.74
C THR A 867 -31.34 -25.92 21.39
N ALA A 868 -31.88 -26.92 20.69
CA ALA A 868 -33.00 -27.70 21.19
C ALA A 868 -32.61 -28.71 22.29
N ASP A 869 -31.45 -29.35 22.12
CA ASP A 869 -31.00 -30.42 23.01
C ASP A 869 -29.55 -30.28 23.52
N GLY A 870 -28.83 -29.24 23.06
CA GLY A 870 -27.48 -28.94 23.50
C GLY A 870 -26.39 -29.86 22.92
N HIS A 871 -26.69 -30.71 21.93
CA HIS A 871 -25.68 -31.57 21.37
C HIS A 871 -24.71 -30.77 20.47
N VAL A 872 -23.44 -31.18 20.45
CA VAL A 872 -22.41 -30.52 19.59
C VAL A 872 -22.60 -30.95 18.16
N ILE A 873 -22.89 -29.99 17.27
CA ILE A 873 -23.02 -30.19 15.83
C ILE A 873 -21.62 -30.33 15.20
N CYS A 874 -20.70 -29.41 15.53
CA CYS A 874 -19.32 -29.46 15.07
C CYS A 874 -18.37 -28.79 16.05
N GLU A 875 -17.08 -29.15 15.93
CA GLU A 875 -15.97 -28.54 16.66
C GLU A 875 -14.87 -28.11 15.71
N MET A 876 -14.35 -26.95 15.93
CA MET A 876 -13.21 -26.42 15.19
C MET A 876 -12.07 -26.12 16.14
N PRO A 877 -10.87 -26.70 15.94
CA PRO A 877 -9.71 -26.32 16.72
C PRO A 877 -9.20 -24.94 16.26
N LEU A 878 -9.07 -24.01 17.19
CA LEU A 878 -8.44 -22.72 16.95
C LEU A 878 -7.09 -22.69 17.63
N THR A 879 -6.02 -22.54 16.85
CA THR A 879 -4.64 -22.48 17.35
C THR A 879 -4.30 -21.17 18.06
N SER A 880 -5.14 -20.17 17.90
CA SER A 880 -5.01 -18.82 18.44
C SER A 880 -5.43 -18.75 19.92
N ARG A 881 -4.71 -17.96 20.72
CA ARG A 881 -5.01 -17.74 22.15
C ARG A 881 -5.97 -16.58 22.38
N LEU A 882 -5.94 -15.56 21.54
CA LEU A 882 -6.85 -14.42 21.56
C LEU A 882 -7.97 -14.64 20.55
N ARG A 883 -9.14 -14.18 20.85
CA ARG A 883 -10.36 -14.39 20.07
C ARG A 883 -10.99 -13.04 19.86
N MET A 884 -11.24 -12.74 18.62
CA MET A 884 -11.54 -11.37 18.23
C MET A 884 -12.93 -11.23 17.62
N PHE A 885 -13.45 -12.26 16.93
CA PHE A 885 -14.73 -12.16 16.23
C PHE A 885 -15.35 -13.53 15.97
N ILE A 886 -16.67 -13.64 16.13
CA ILE A 886 -17.48 -14.80 15.76
C ILE A 886 -18.89 -14.36 15.33
N ARG A 887 -19.37 -14.81 14.16
CA ARG A 887 -20.73 -14.58 13.64
C ARG A 887 -21.14 -15.71 12.71
N PHE A 888 -22.46 -15.97 12.63
CA PHE A 888 -23.01 -16.81 11.58
C PHE A 888 -23.14 -16.05 10.26
N SER A 889 -23.11 -16.76 9.13
CA SER A 889 -23.54 -16.18 7.84
C SER A 889 -25.05 -15.96 7.85
N PRO A 890 -25.60 -15.06 7.02
CA PRO A 890 -27.04 -14.74 7.03
C PRO A 890 -27.97 -15.93 6.78
N ASP A 891 -27.47 -16.93 6.08
CA ASP A 891 -28.20 -18.19 5.80
C ASP A 891 -27.92 -19.30 6.82
N ASP A 892 -27.17 -18.99 7.88
CA ASP A 892 -26.75 -19.91 8.96
C ASP A 892 -26.02 -21.19 8.47
N SER A 893 -25.48 -21.15 7.24
CA SER A 893 -24.74 -22.27 6.67
C SER A 893 -23.25 -22.27 7.05
N CYS A 894 -22.68 -21.10 7.33
CA CYS A 894 -21.29 -20.91 7.69
C CYS A 894 -21.14 -20.18 9.03
N LEU A 895 -19.98 -20.40 9.65
CA LEU A 895 -19.51 -19.62 10.79
C LEU A 895 -18.29 -18.80 10.39
N MET A 896 -18.34 -17.50 10.61
CA MET A 896 -17.24 -16.57 10.38
C MET A 896 -16.53 -16.32 11.69
N LEU A 897 -15.21 -16.44 11.69
CA LEU A 897 -14.44 -16.27 12.92
C LEU A 897 -13.02 -15.74 12.65
N GLN A 898 -12.52 -14.94 13.57
CA GLN A 898 -11.15 -14.43 13.57
C GLN A 898 -10.47 -14.71 14.91
N GLY A 899 -9.20 -15.11 14.85
CA GLY A 899 -8.31 -15.21 16.00
C GLY A 899 -7.26 -14.12 15.99
N ASP A 900 -6.21 -14.28 16.81
CA ASP A 900 -5.06 -13.36 16.92
C ASP A 900 -4.09 -13.44 15.72
N ASP A 901 -4.36 -14.33 14.76
CA ASP A 901 -3.56 -14.49 13.54
C ASP A 901 -4.04 -13.58 12.39
N ALA A 902 -4.90 -12.62 12.69
CA ALA A 902 -5.48 -11.66 11.75
C ALA A 902 -6.12 -12.31 10.49
N LYS A 903 -6.61 -13.56 10.61
CA LYS A 903 -7.26 -14.27 9.50
C LYS A 903 -8.73 -14.49 9.76
N LEU A 904 -9.58 -13.93 8.89
CA LEU A 904 -10.99 -14.26 8.86
C LEU A 904 -11.17 -15.63 8.20
N ARG A 905 -11.75 -16.56 8.95
CA ARG A 905 -12.10 -17.91 8.49
C ARG A 905 -13.60 -18.00 8.28
N ILE A 906 -13.99 -18.53 7.13
CA ILE A 906 -15.37 -18.88 6.83
C ILE A 906 -15.45 -20.40 6.84
N TRP A 907 -16.16 -20.93 7.81
CA TRP A 907 -16.29 -22.35 8.09
C TRP A 907 -17.67 -22.86 7.71
N ASP A 908 -17.74 -23.75 6.75
CA ASP A 908 -18.99 -24.39 6.35
C ASP A 908 -19.40 -25.46 7.38
N LEU A 909 -20.59 -25.34 7.94
CA LEU A 909 -21.07 -26.20 9.01
C LEU A 909 -21.47 -27.60 8.52
N GLN A 910 -21.80 -27.75 7.24
CA GLN A 910 -22.20 -29.03 6.67
C GLN A 910 -20.98 -29.89 6.31
N THR A 911 -20.01 -29.29 5.62
CA THR A 911 -18.79 -30.00 5.19
C THR A 911 -17.76 -30.08 6.31
N GLN A 912 -17.86 -29.21 7.31
CA GLN A 912 -16.91 -29.03 8.41
C GLN A 912 -15.49 -28.70 7.88
N ASP A 913 -15.43 -27.91 6.82
CA ASP A 913 -14.18 -27.43 6.21
C ASP A 913 -14.14 -25.90 6.13
N THR A 914 -12.93 -25.34 6.12
CA THR A 914 -12.75 -23.90 5.85
C THR A 914 -12.94 -23.65 4.36
N VAL A 915 -14.01 -22.94 4.00
CA VAL A 915 -14.33 -22.57 2.61
C VAL A 915 -13.75 -21.21 2.21
N GLY A 916 -13.47 -20.34 3.18
CA GLY A 916 -12.80 -19.05 2.96
C GLY A 916 -11.73 -18.81 4.02
N LEU A 917 -10.55 -18.30 3.59
CA LEU A 917 -9.48 -17.88 4.48
C LEU A 917 -8.92 -16.57 3.92
N ILE A 918 -9.16 -15.47 4.63
CA ILE A 918 -8.84 -14.12 4.18
C ILE A 918 -7.91 -13.47 5.21
N GLU A 919 -6.78 -12.97 4.76
CA GLU A 919 -5.86 -12.22 5.61
C GLU A 919 -6.42 -10.80 5.80
N MET A 920 -6.60 -10.39 7.04
CA MET A 920 -7.07 -9.06 7.43
C MET A 920 -5.91 -8.26 8.01
N GLU A 921 -5.94 -6.94 7.83
CA GLU A 921 -4.94 -6.04 8.39
C GLU A 921 -5.17 -5.76 9.88
N ALA A 922 -6.40 -5.90 10.35
CA ALA A 922 -6.81 -5.63 11.72
C ALA A 922 -7.93 -6.58 12.18
N THR A 923 -8.40 -6.34 13.41
CA THR A 923 -9.54 -7.08 14.01
C THR A 923 -10.83 -6.80 13.27
N VAL A 924 -11.59 -7.86 12.97
CA VAL A 924 -12.95 -7.75 12.45
C VAL A 924 -13.86 -7.23 13.55
N LEU A 925 -14.56 -6.15 13.27
CA LEU A 925 -15.50 -5.48 14.17
C LEU A 925 -16.93 -5.92 13.86
N ASP A 926 -17.27 -6.00 12.56
CA ASP A 926 -18.62 -6.39 12.13
C ASP A 926 -18.59 -7.01 10.72
N VAL A 927 -19.68 -7.72 10.37
CA VAL A 927 -19.91 -8.26 9.03
C VAL A 927 -21.35 -7.98 8.60
N LEU A 928 -21.50 -7.24 7.51
CA LEU A 928 -22.78 -6.81 6.96
C LEU A 928 -22.99 -7.48 5.59
N CYS A 929 -24.12 -8.12 5.36
CA CYS A 929 -24.42 -8.78 4.10
C CYS A 929 -25.44 -7.99 3.27
N ASP A 930 -25.12 -7.76 1.99
CA ASP A 930 -26.01 -7.19 0.99
C ASP A 930 -26.34 -8.25 -0.07
N ASP A 931 -27.41 -9.02 0.19
CA ASP A 931 -27.84 -10.12 -0.68
C ASP A 931 -28.34 -9.64 -2.04
N ALA A 932 -28.75 -8.36 -2.15
CA ALA A 932 -29.21 -7.78 -3.41
C ALA A 932 -28.12 -7.76 -4.49
N ILE A 933 -26.86 -7.68 -4.09
CA ILE A 933 -25.69 -7.66 -4.98
C ILE A 933 -24.66 -8.74 -4.64
N GLY A 934 -24.98 -9.64 -3.70
CA GLY A 934 -24.11 -10.75 -3.28
C GLY A 934 -22.78 -10.31 -2.68
N ILE A 935 -22.81 -9.28 -1.83
CA ILE A 935 -21.64 -8.75 -1.13
C ILE A 935 -21.74 -9.00 0.38
N MET A 936 -20.60 -9.32 0.95
CA MET A 936 -20.37 -9.35 2.38
C MET A 936 -19.35 -8.26 2.72
N ALA A 937 -19.77 -7.23 3.45
CA ALA A 937 -18.90 -6.15 3.92
C ALA A 937 -18.33 -6.54 5.29
N VAL A 938 -17.03 -6.71 5.36
CA VAL A 938 -16.26 -7.00 6.58
C VAL A 938 -15.66 -5.70 7.09
N VAL A 939 -16.16 -5.23 8.20
CA VAL A 939 -15.67 -4.02 8.86
C VAL A 939 -14.50 -4.38 9.77
N ILE A 940 -13.37 -3.73 9.58
CA ILE A 940 -12.21 -3.83 10.47
C ILE A 940 -11.86 -2.44 11.01
N ASP A 941 -10.98 -2.37 12.00
CA ASP A 941 -10.45 -1.06 12.42
C ASP A 941 -9.61 -0.46 11.28
N GLY A 942 -10.08 0.69 10.77
CA GLY A 942 -9.42 1.43 9.69
C GLY A 942 -9.78 1.04 8.26
N ALA A 943 -10.65 0.06 8.01
CA ALA A 943 -11.10 -0.26 6.65
C ALA A 943 -12.40 -1.09 6.61
N VAL A 944 -13.03 -1.12 5.44
CA VAL A 944 -14.09 -2.08 5.10
C VAL A 944 -13.67 -2.87 3.87
N TYR A 945 -13.72 -4.20 3.98
CA TYR A 945 -13.53 -5.11 2.85
C TYR A 945 -14.88 -5.55 2.29
N LEU A 946 -15.05 -5.47 0.99
CA LEU A 946 -16.19 -6.09 0.30
C LEU A 946 -15.77 -7.43 -0.28
N LEU A 947 -16.39 -8.49 0.18
CA LEU A 947 -16.19 -9.85 -0.29
C LEU A 947 -17.36 -10.30 -1.15
N ASP A 948 -17.09 -11.08 -2.18
CA ASP A 948 -18.11 -11.77 -2.94
C ASP A 948 -18.69 -12.94 -2.10
N GLN A 949 -20.02 -13.03 -1.95
CA GLN A 949 -20.64 -14.09 -1.14
C GLN A 949 -20.47 -15.48 -1.76
N ALA A 950 -20.27 -15.59 -3.07
CA ALA A 950 -20.24 -16.88 -3.76
C ALA A 950 -18.86 -17.56 -3.71
N ASP A 951 -17.77 -16.79 -3.83
CA ASP A 951 -16.41 -17.35 -3.88
C ASP A 951 -15.45 -16.74 -2.84
N HIS A 952 -15.96 -15.83 -1.99
CA HIS A 952 -15.24 -15.10 -0.94
C HIS A 952 -14.02 -14.31 -1.47
N GLY A 953 -13.99 -13.99 -2.76
CA GLY A 953 -12.99 -13.11 -3.36
C GLY A 953 -13.21 -11.65 -2.92
N ILE A 954 -12.12 -10.89 -2.76
CA ILE A 954 -12.19 -9.46 -2.41
C ILE A 954 -12.62 -8.69 -3.66
N ARG A 955 -13.71 -7.90 -3.56
CA ARG A 955 -14.16 -6.95 -4.59
C ARG A 955 -13.56 -5.57 -4.41
N ALA A 956 -13.45 -5.12 -3.16
CA ALA A 956 -12.88 -3.82 -2.82
C ALA A 956 -12.33 -3.82 -1.40
N ARG A 957 -11.36 -2.96 -1.15
CA ARG A 957 -10.92 -2.50 0.16
C ARG A 957 -11.15 -1.00 0.22
N VAL A 958 -11.85 -0.53 1.22
CA VAL A 958 -12.15 0.89 1.41
C VAL A 958 -11.42 1.36 2.67
N PRO A 959 -10.28 2.04 2.53
CA PRO A 959 -9.53 2.53 3.68
C PRO A 959 -10.31 3.61 4.42
N ASP A 960 -10.03 3.76 5.73
CA ASP A 960 -10.68 4.70 6.65
C ASP A 960 -12.21 4.55 6.78
N ALA A 961 -12.81 3.55 6.12
CA ALA A 961 -14.21 3.27 6.27
C ALA A 961 -14.51 2.65 7.63
N VAL A 962 -15.52 3.17 8.30
CA VAL A 962 -15.99 2.70 9.62
C VAL A 962 -17.25 1.85 9.51
N THR A 963 -17.99 1.93 8.40
CA THR A 963 -19.14 1.06 8.12
C THR A 963 -19.55 1.11 6.64
N TYR A 964 -20.41 0.18 6.26
CA TYR A 964 -21.08 0.09 4.97
C TYR A 964 -22.60 0.27 5.13
N LEU A 965 -23.16 1.24 4.43
CA LEU A 965 -24.59 1.54 4.42
C LEU A 965 -25.26 0.78 3.26
N LYS A 966 -25.91 -0.32 3.58
CA LYS A 966 -26.46 -1.31 2.63
C LYS A 966 -27.49 -0.70 1.66
N GLY A 967 -28.36 0.21 2.12
CA GLY A 967 -29.46 0.75 1.32
C GLY A 967 -28.99 1.45 0.04
N ASP A 968 -28.09 2.42 0.16
CA ASP A 968 -27.54 3.20 -0.94
C ASP A 968 -26.12 2.77 -1.34
N ARG A 969 -25.59 1.72 -0.72
CA ARG A 969 -24.27 1.16 -0.99
C ARG A 969 -23.17 2.20 -0.80
N MET A 970 -23.24 2.91 0.30
CA MET A 970 -22.31 3.97 0.68
C MET A 970 -21.37 3.48 1.79
N PHE A 971 -20.18 4.03 1.82
CA PHE A 971 -19.25 3.88 2.92
C PHE A 971 -19.19 5.18 3.70
N LEU A 972 -19.15 5.07 5.01
CA LEU A 972 -18.80 6.16 5.90
C LEU A 972 -17.32 6.06 6.24
N LEU A 973 -16.53 7.06 5.86
CA LEU A 973 -15.10 7.13 6.10
C LEU A 973 -14.80 8.13 7.21
N ARG A 974 -13.83 7.82 8.06
CA ARG A 974 -13.41 8.65 9.19
C ARG A 974 -11.96 9.09 9.01
N CYS A 975 -11.74 10.35 8.67
CA CYS A 975 -10.41 10.95 8.62
C CYS A 975 -10.16 11.77 9.89
N ASN A 976 -9.10 11.46 10.63
CA ASN A 976 -8.69 12.14 11.86
C ASN A 976 -9.74 12.17 13.00
N GLY A 977 -10.75 11.29 12.96
CA GLY A 977 -11.79 11.20 13.99
C GLY A 977 -12.77 12.36 14.08
N ARG A 978 -12.54 13.45 13.33
CA ARG A 978 -13.37 14.66 13.32
C ARG A 978 -13.97 14.98 11.95
N LYS A 979 -13.33 14.52 10.89
CA LYS A 979 -13.83 14.66 9.51
C LYS A 979 -14.37 13.33 9.05
N PHE A 980 -15.56 13.36 8.49
CA PHE A 980 -16.22 12.19 7.92
C PHE A 980 -16.56 12.48 6.47
N TYR A 981 -16.43 11.46 5.65
CA TYR A 981 -16.74 11.49 4.24
C TYR A 981 -17.64 10.31 3.89
N MET A 982 -18.43 10.46 2.85
CA MET A 982 -19.18 9.36 2.28
C MET A 982 -18.74 9.12 0.84
N THR A 983 -18.62 7.86 0.46
CA THR A 983 -18.36 7.44 -0.92
C THR A 983 -19.22 6.25 -1.29
N ALA A 984 -19.62 6.18 -2.56
CA ALA A 984 -20.43 5.08 -3.06
C ALA A 984 -19.58 3.85 -3.45
N TYR A 985 -20.15 2.67 -3.31
CA TYR A 985 -19.58 1.47 -3.93
C TYR A 985 -19.53 1.60 -5.44
N LYS A 986 -18.37 1.30 -6.03
CA LYS A 986 -18.11 1.34 -7.45
C LYS A 986 -17.97 -0.08 -7.98
N ASP A 987 -18.96 -0.56 -8.71
CA ASP A 987 -18.85 -1.87 -9.37
C ASP A 987 -17.82 -1.85 -10.51
N HIS A 988 -17.48 -3.01 -11.03
CA HIS A 988 -16.48 -3.13 -12.10
C HIS A 988 -16.80 -2.29 -13.34
N ARG A 989 -18.07 -1.98 -13.63
CA ARG A 989 -18.46 -1.15 -14.78
C ARG A 989 -18.08 0.30 -14.54
N LYS A 990 -18.40 0.80 -13.35
CA LYS A 990 -18.01 2.15 -12.95
C LYS A 990 -16.50 2.33 -12.91
N LEU A 991 -15.78 1.34 -12.37
CA LEU A 991 -14.32 1.34 -12.36
C LEU A 991 -13.73 1.31 -13.79
N LEU A 992 -14.33 0.59 -14.73
CA LEU A 992 -13.91 0.59 -16.15
C LEU A 992 -14.11 1.96 -16.80
N GLU A 993 -15.20 2.67 -16.47
CA GLU A 993 -15.45 4.05 -16.93
C GLU A 993 -14.38 5.01 -16.38
N GLU A 994 -14.10 4.94 -15.09
CA GLU A 994 -13.06 5.75 -14.42
C GLU A 994 -11.68 5.47 -15.01
N ALA A 995 -11.32 4.20 -15.22
CA ALA A 995 -10.07 3.81 -15.88
C ALA A 995 -9.93 4.39 -17.31
N ALA A 996 -11.03 4.46 -18.05
CA ALA A 996 -11.02 5.03 -19.39
C ALA A 996 -10.90 6.57 -19.36
N ALA A 997 -11.42 7.23 -18.32
CA ALA A 997 -11.33 8.65 -18.13
C ALA A 997 -9.93 9.08 -17.66
N GLU A 998 -9.33 8.33 -16.74
CA GLU A 998 -8.02 8.65 -16.16
C GLU A 998 -6.85 8.30 -17.11
N PHE A 999 -6.98 7.23 -17.89
CA PHE A 999 -5.97 6.79 -18.87
C PHE A 999 -6.52 6.81 -20.29
N PRO A 1000 -6.86 7.98 -20.86
CA PRO A 1000 -7.47 8.10 -22.17
C PRO A 1000 -6.50 7.61 -23.26
N GLY A 1001 -6.93 6.62 -24.03
CA GLY A 1001 -6.13 6.07 -25.13
C GLY A 1001 -5.09 5.02 -24.71
N ALA A 1002 -4.92 4.72 -23.43
CA ALA A 1002 -4.07 3.63 -22.98
C ALA A 1002 -4.67 2.28 -23.41
N VAL A 1003 -3.88 1.49 -24.12
CA VAL A 1003 -4.28 0.17 -24.63
C VAL A 1003 -3.20 -0.87 -24.39
N LEU A 1004 -3.62 -2.12 -24.25
CA LEU A 1004 -2.72 -3.26 -24.27
C LEU A 1004 -2.31 -3.52 -25.73
N ASP A 1005 -1.21 -2.95 -26.15
CA ASP A 1005 -0.59 -3.24 -27.44
C ASP A 1005 0.01 -4.66 -27.48
N ASP A 1006 0.47 -5.08 -28.68
CA ASP A 1006 1.04 -6.41 -28.86
C ASP A 1006 2.26 -6.67 -27.95
N GLU A 1007 3.04 -5.64 -27.61
CA GLU A 1007 4.22 -5.75 -26.76
C GLU A 1007 3.82 -5.97 -25.30
N ARG A 1008 2.91 -5.17 -24.75
CA ARG A 1008 2.33 -5.32 -23.41
C ARG A 1008 1.58 -6.65 -23.25
N ARG A 1009 0.82 -7.07 -24.27
CA ARG A 1009 0.15 -8.39 -24.27
C ARG A 1009 1.13 -9.55 -24.16
N VAL A 1010 2.23 -9.49 -24.89
CA VAL A 1010 3.28 -10.51 -24.81
C VAL A 1010 4.00 -10.45 -23.48
N LYS A 1011 4.32 -9.25 -23.00
CA LYS A 1011 5.02 -9.00 -21.72
C LYS A 1011 4.23 -9.62 -20.56
N TYR A 1012 2.92 -9.41 -20.51
CA TYR A 1012 2.06 -9.86 -19.40
C TYR A 1012 1.32 -11.17 -19.70
N ASN A 1013 1.61 -11.83 -20.81
CA ASN A 1013 0.99 -13.09 -21.24
C ASN A 1013 -0.54 -13.01 -21.34
N ILE A 1014 -1.04 -11.85 -21.81
CA ILE A 1014 -2.46 -11.60 -22.06
C ILE A 1014 -2.81 -12.08 -23.48
N GLU A 1015 -3.79 -13.01 -23.56
CA GLU A 1015 -4.26 -13.60 -24.85
C GLU A 1015 -5.08 -12.60 -25.68
#